data_938a26d7fa3f40dc94f76af7d0002961
#
_entry.id   938a26d7fa3f40dc94f76af7d0002961
#
_cell.length_a   1.000
_cell.length_b   1.000
_cell.length_c   1.000
_cell.angle_alpha   90.00
_cell.angle_beta   90.00
_cell.angle_gamma   90.00
#
_symmetry.space_group_name_H-M   'P 1'
#
loop_
_entity.id
_entity.type
_entity.pdbx_description
1 polymer ?
#
loop_
_entity_poly.entity_id
_entity_poly.type
_entity_poly.pdbx_seq_one_letter_code
_entity_poly.pdbx_strand_id
1 'polypeptide(L)'
;MLSATPLQNSILELYGLVSVIDPHFFGDLASFKARYSRQNIDDAELALLRVRLNKICNRTLRRQVQQEGGISFTRRHSITEDFRPTEDEEALYKQVSSYLQQDDLLAIKSGARHLVTLVIRKILASSSTAIQGTLETMIHRLENKMPVLDALTDYENYDDYSDEEGIEDEDTIDPRALQAEIDQLKSYKTLAASITKNAKAEALLSVLSRAFEFTVELGGLRKAVIFTESVRTQTWLAQLLSDNGYEGEVVLLNGSNSDAASRKIYSDWLEKHQNSGRVSGSRTADMKAALVEKFRDEGTLMICTEAGAEGINLQFCSLLINYDLPWNPQRVEQRIGRVHRYGQKHDVVVVNFINKGNRADQRVFELLSQKFQLFEGVFGASDDILGSIESGVDIERRIHEIYQHCRSDEQIEQEFNQLQDELKDQLENRENETRRSLFEHFDVDVVRNLKTRRTTTLAQLNDYQENLLLLAEMFLSDNSDFQHSETGFRSSGKYYDVSWPVADEKDAEFFRPNQGYGKQLIDIALHEGKDLSTLPVCQRLNFIYQPKAGQLADVKLLCQKSGQLLLAKVSIGNQEQQREQLLVAAVTENGEVVAEETASRLLRLPLSEVTSIDEQPLLPTLTAQCEVLRNSFIQQVERDNELYYNEEVEKLERWSEDRRIALDLRIKQLDAEIKEARKTARQLPSLKEKMEAKRLLKALERERDNIMLQYHDEKKKIEQEEDRLLEEVEQKLATEITSSQLFAVSWTLNSPFA
;
A
#
# COMPACT_ATOMS: atom_id res chain seq x y z
N MET A 1 -4.29 -1.88 6.55
CA MET A 1 -3.13 -1.84 5.64
C MET A 1 -3.51 -2.48 4.33
N LEU A 2 -3.17 -1.89 3.18
CA LEU A 2 -3.46 -2.42 1.85
C LEU A 2 -2.14 -2.62 1.11
N SER A 3 -1.92 -3.83 0.56
CA SER A 3 -0.77 -4.15 -0.28
C SER A 3 -1.22 -4.96 -1.48
N ALA A 4 -0.68 -4.66 -2.66
CA ALA A 4 -0.91 -5.45 -3.87
C ALA A 4 -0.02 -6.70 -3.90
N THR A 5 1.12 -6.64 -3.22
CA THR A 5 2.16 -7.68 -3.21
C THR A 5 2.63 -7.91 -1.78
N PRO A 6 1.89 -8.68 -0.96
CA PRO A 6 2.25 -8.92 0.44
C PRO A 6 3.49 -9.81 0.61
N LEU A 7 3.91 -10.47 -0.46
CA LEU A 7 5.09 -11.33 -0.51
C LEU A 7 5.79 -11.09 -1.86
N GLN A 8 6.89 -10.35 -1.87
CA GLN A 8 7.70 -10.10 -3.07
C GLN A 8 8.95 -10.99 -3.09
N ASN A 9 9.74 -10.90 -2.04
CA ASN A 9 11.07 -11.50 -2.00
C ASN A 9 11.20 -12.59 -0.93
N SER A 10 10.55 -12.44 0.21
CA SER A 10 10.69 -13.34 1.35
C SER A 10 9.43 -13.42 2.20
N ILE A 11 9.23 -14.60 2.82
CA ILE A 11 8.18 -14.77 3.84
C ILE A 11 8.37 -13.81 5.04
N LEU A 12 9.57 -13.25 5.22
CA LEU A 12 9.87 -12.27 6.26
C LEU A 12 9.16 -10.94 6.05
N GLU A 13 8.84 -10.57 4.81
CA GLU A 13 8.02 -9.38 4.50
C GLU A 13 6.63 -9.49 5.13
N LEU A 14 6.06 -10.69 5.12
CA LEU A 14 4.79 -10.97 5.78
C LEU A 14 4.88 -10.73 7.30
N TYR A 15 5.99 -11.11 7.93
CA TYR A 15 6.25 -10.79 9.32
C TYR A 15 6.26 -9.29 9.54
N GLY A 16 6.99 -8.53 8.72
CA GLY A 16 7.06 -7.06 8.80
C GLY A 16 5.69 -6.41 8.66
N LEU A 17 4.92 -6.79 7.64
CA LEU A 17 3.57 -6.26 7.41
C LEU A 17 2.61 -6.56 8.56
N VAL A 18 2.64 -7.77 9.08
CA VAL A 18 1.76 -8.20 10.19
C VAL A 18 2.17 -7.54 11.49
N SER A 19 3.47 -7.43 11.78
CA SER A 19 3.98 -6.80 13.01
C SER A 19 3.67 -5.29 13.10
N VAL A 20 3.49 -4.60 11.96
CA VAL A 20 3.00 -3.20 11.93
C VAL A 20 1.54 -3.12 12.35
N ILE A 21 0.72 -4.15 12.04
CA ILE A 21 -0.70 -4.20 12.42
C ILE A 21 -0.83 -4.65 13.89
N ASP A 22 -0.10 -5.69 14.25
CA ASP A 22 -0.14 -6.32 15.57
C ASP A 22 1.25 -6.90 15.90
N PRO A 23 2.01 -6.27 16.82
CA PRO A 23 3.37 -6.70 17.16
C PRO A 23 3.42 -8.04 17.89
N HIS A 24 2.30 -8.52 18.45
CA HIS A 24 2.22 -9.78 19.19
C HIS A 24 1.51 -10.91 18.41
N PHE A 25 1.21 -10.69 17.13
CA PHE A 25 0.54 -11.70 16.30
C PHE A 25 1.42 -12.93 16.04
N PHE A 26 2.71 -12.72 15.78
CA PHE A 26 3.76 -13.74 15.72
C PHE A 26 4.68 -13.60 16.94
N GLY A 27 5.55 -14.58 17.17
CA GLY A 27 6.70 -14.40 18.04
C GLY A 27 7.62 -13.26 17.57
N ASP A 28 8.84 -13.17 18.08
CA ASP A 28 9.81 -12.22 17.52
C ASP A 28 10.30 -12.66 16.12
N LEU A 29 11.02 -11.75 15.43
CA LEU A 29 11.56 -12.02 14.10
C LEU A 29 12.43 -13.28 14.06
N ALA A 30 13.22 -13.52 15.10
CA ALA A 30 14.08 -14.69 15.18
C ALA A 30 13.25 -15.97 15.24
N SER A 31 12.19 -15.99 16.02
CA SER A 31 11.24 -17.09 16.15
C SER A 31 10.50 -17.37 14.83
N PHE A 32 10.03 -16.32 14.18
CA PHE A 32 9.37 -16.42 12.87
C PHE A 32 10.33 -16.99 11.81
N LYS A 33 11.56 -16.46 11.75
CA LYS A 33 12.60 -16.92 10.83
C LYS A 33 12.96 -18.39 11.09
N ALA A 34 13.16 -18.77 12.34
CA ALA A 34 13.48 -20.16 12.72
C ALA A 34 12.37 -21.14 12.36
N ARG A 35 11.11 -20.70 12.34
CA ARG A 35 9.95 -21.55 12.07
C ARG A 35 9.57 -21.59 10.60
N TYR A 36 9.51 -20.43 9.92
CA TYR A 36 8.90 -20.28 8.60
C TYR A 36 9.88 -19.93 7.47
N SER A 37 11.19 -19.76 7.75
CA SER A 37 12.20 -19.43 6.73
C SER A 37 13.18 -20.58 6.46
N ARG A 38 12.79 -21.85 6.73
CA ARG A 38 13.62 -23.04 6.49
C ARG A 38 13.39 -23.59 5.08
N GLN A 39 14.41 -24.26 4.51
CA GLN A 39 14.32 -24.87 3.18
C GLN A 39 13.30 -26.03 3.08
N ASN A 40 12.95 -26.69 4.20
CA ASN A 40 11.96 -27.77 4.25
C ASN A 40 10.98 -27.48 5.40
N ILE A 41 9.93 -26.72 5.12
CA ILE A 41 8.83 -26.46 6.05
C ILE A 41 7.83 -27.62 5.91
N ASP A 42 7.34 -28.13 7.04
CA ASP A 42 6.28 -29.13 7.06
C ASP A 42 4.94 -28.53 6.60
N ASP A 43 4.19 -29.27 5.78
CA ASP A 43 2.86 -28.84 5.29
C ASP A 43 1.89 -28.52 6.44
N ALA A 44 2.03 -29.18 7.59
CA ALA A 44 1.25 -28.89 8.79
C ALA A 44 1.57 -27.50 9.36
N GLU A 45 2.83 -27.06 9.35
CA GLU A 45 3.22 -25.72 9.81
C GLU A 45 2.72 -24.63 8.87
N LEU A 46 2.75 -24.88 7.54
CA LEU A 46 2.18 -23.97 6.55
C LEU A 46 0.64 -23.86 6.67
N ALA A 47 -0.03 -24.98 6.93
CA ALA A 47 -1.47 -24.98 7.17
C ALA A 47 -1.84 -24.17 8.43
N LEU A 48 -1.03 -24.30 9.49
CA LEU A 48 -1.22 -23.51 10.71
C LEU A 48 -0.99 -22.02 10.49
N LEU A 49 0.07 -21.64 9.78
CA LEU A 49 0.33 -20.24 9.40
C LEU A 49 -0.84 -19.65 8.64
N ARG A 50 -1.40 -20.42 7.71
CA ARG A 50 -2.56 -20.04 6.93
C ARG A 50 -3.81 -19.78 7.79
N VAL A 51 -4.13 -20.69 8.70
CA VAL A 51 -5.26 -20.52 9.63
C VAL A 51 -5.09 -19.24 10.47
N ARG A 52 -3.86 -18.94 10.89
CA ARG A 52 -3.56 -17.70 11.63
C ARG A 52 -3.79 -16.46 10.77
N LEU A 53 -3.25 -16.45 9.54
CA LEU A 53 -3.36 -15.32 8.61
C LEU A 53 -4.79 -15.03 8.18
N ASN A 54 -5.66 -16.04 8.09
CA ASN A 54 -7.07 -15.88 7.75
C ASN A 54 -7.83 -14.93 8.67
N LYS A 55 -7.36 -14.74 9.90
CA LYS A 55 -7.98 -13.83 10.88
C LYS A 55 -7.72 -12.35 10.57
N ILE A 56 -6.58 -12.02 9.93
CA ILE A 56 -6.11 -10.63 9.74
C ILE A 56 -5.87 -10.25 8.28
N CYS A 57 -5.69 -11.23 7.39
CA CYS A 57 -5.41 -10.99 5.98
C CYS A 57 -6.62 -11.37 5.12
N ASN A 58 -7.17 -10.40 4.39
CA ASN A 58 -8.18 -10.65 3.38
C ASN A 58 -7.56 -10.42 2.00
N ARG A 59 -7.51 -11.45 1.16
CA ARG A 59 -7.05 -11.36 -0.21
C ARG A 59 -8.23 -11.48 -1.16
N THR A 60 -8.30 -10.58 -2.13
CA THR A 60 -9.30 -10.62 -3.19
C THR A 60 -8.59 -10.59 -4.54
N LEU A 61 -8.83 -11.58 -5.39
CA LEU A 61 -8.30 -11.60 -6.74
C LEU A 61 -9.18 -10.74 -7.67
N ARG A 62 -8.55 -9.99 -8.57
CA ARG A 62 -9.25 -9.14 -9.56
C ARG A 62 -10.25 -9.93 -10.39
N ARG A 63 -9.90 -11.15 -10.80
CA ARG A 63 -10.75 -12.06 -11.57
C ARG A 63 -12.08 -12.36 -10.85
N GLN A 64 -12.06 -12.52 -9.53
CA GLN A 64 -13.25 -12.79 -8.74
C GLN A 64 -14.16 -11.57 -8.67
N VAL A 65 -13.56 -10.38 -8.50
CA VAL A 65 -14.29 -9.11 -8.53
C VAL A 65 -14.95 -8.88 -9.89
N GLN A 66 -14.29 -9.25 -10.99
CA GLN A 66 -14.86 -9.18 -12.34
C GLN A 66 -16.05 -10.11 -12.53
N GLN A 67 -15.93 -11.36 -12.07
CA GLN A 67 -17.00 -12.37 -12.27
C GLN A 67 -18.27 -12.07 -11.45
N GLU A 68 -18.11 -11.45 -10.28
CA GLU A 68 -19.23 -11.28 -9.35
C GLU A 68 -19.74 -9.85 -9.21
N GLY A 69 -18.96 -8.85 -9.61
CA GLY A 69 -19.21 -7.44 -9.29
C GLY A 69 -19.81 -6.60 -10.39
N GLY A 70 -19.94 -7.09 -11.63
CA GLY A 70 -20.34 -6.27 -12.78
C GLY A 70 -19.33 -5.14 -13.07
N ILE A 71 -18.07 -5.29 -12.61
CA ILE A 71 -16.99 -4.33 -12.78
C ILE A 71 -16.28 -4.66 -14.09
N SER A 72 -16.35 -3.74 -15.06
CA SER A 72 -15.57 -3.83 -16.29
C SER A 72 -14.19 -3.22 -16.06
N PHE A 73 -13.15 -3.92 -16.50
CA PHE A 73 -11.80 -3.37 -16.55
C PHE A 73 -11.45 -3.07 -18.00
N THR A 74 -10.72 -1.99 -18.21
CA THR A 74 -10.22 -1.56 -19.51
C THR A 74 -9.12 -2.49 -20.02
N ARG A 75 -8.82 -2.43 -21.32
CA ARG A 75 -7.79 -3.26 -21.96
C ARG A 75 -6.44 -2.56 -21.97
N ARG A 76 -5.38 -3.33 -22.17
CA ARG A 76 -4.03 -2.85 -22.43
C ARG A 76 -3.72 -3.01 -23.92
N HIS A 77 -3.14 -1.98 -24.50
CA HIS A 77 -2.62 -1.97 -25.86
C HIS A 77 -1.13 -1.69 -25.82
N SER A 78 -0.34 -2.58 -26.40
CA SER A 78 1.12 -2.41 -26.43
C SER A 78 1.56 -1.74 -27.72
N ILE A 79 2.45 -0.76 -27.59
CA ILE A 79 3.26 -0.20 -28.69
C ILE A 79 4.70 -0.55 -28.39
N THR A 80 5.31 -1.31 -29.29
CA THR A 80 6.73 -1.63 -29.19
C THR A 80 7.49 -0.78 -30.21
N GLU A 81 8.39 0.06 -29.72
CA GLU A 81 9.23 0.93 -30.54
C GLU A 81 10.65 0.38 -30.60
N ASP A 82 11.05 0.00 -31.80
CA ASP A 82 12.39 -0.53 -32.07
C ASP A 82 13.36 0.60 -32.36
N PHE A 83 14.53 0.57 -31.76
CA PHE A 83 15.61 1.50 -32.09
C PHE A 83 16.93 0.75 -32.33
N ARG A 84 17.83 1.37 -33.08
CA ARG A 84 19.20 0.90 -33.30
C ARG A 84 20.13 1.97 -32.76
N PRO A 85 21.05 1.63 -31.85
CA PRO A 85 22.08 2.56 -31.37
C PRO A 85 22.91 3.07 -32.54
N THR A 86 23.46 4.27 -32.39
CA THR A 86 24.49 4.78 -33.29
C THR A 86 25.80 3.99 -33.10
N GLU A 87 26.72 4.10 -34.04
CA GLU A 87 28.03 3.41 -33.95
C GLU A 87 28.77 3.79 -32.65
N ASP A 88 28.71 5.05 -32.25
CA ASP A 88 29.36 5.53 -31.02
C ASP A 88 28.64 4.99 -29.75
N GLU A 89 27.33 4.93 -29.74
CA GLU A 89 26.56 4.32 -28.63
C GLU A 89 26.88 2.82 -28.51
N GLU A 90 26.97 2.12 -29.65
CA GLU A 90 27.33 0.69 -29.66
C GLU A 90 28.76 0.46 -29.19
N ALA A 91 29.72 1.32 -29.63
CA ALA A 91 31.10 1.28 -29.18
C ALA A 91 31.22 1.51 -27.65
N LEU A 92 30.50 2.52 -27.13
CA LEU A 92 30.46 2.81 -25.71
C LEU A 92 29.89 1.61 -24.93
N TYR A 93 28.76 1.03 -25.39
CA TYR A 93 28.15 -0.13 -24.77
C TYR A 93 29.10 -1.32 -24.70
N LYS A 94 29.77 -1.66 -25.80
CA LYS A 94 30.74 -2.77 -25.88
C LYS A 94 31.93 -2.55 -24.95
N GLN A 95 32.52 -1.33 -24.95
CA GLN A 95 33.68 -1.01 -24.13
C GLN A 95 33.37 -1.06 -22.62
N VAL A 96 32.27 -0.41 -22.19
CA VAL A 96 31.86 -0.43 -20.77
C VAL A 96 31.44 -1.84 -20.36
N SER A 97 30.72 -2.58 -21.21
CA SER A 97 30.33 -3.97 -20.90
C SER A 97 31.55 -4.87 -20.73
N SER A 98 32.56 -4.75 -21.58
CA SER A 98 33.83 -5.50 -21.47
C SER A 98 34.60 -5.13 -20.21
N TYR A 99 34.59 -3.85 -19.81
CA TYR A 99 35.17 -3.41 -18.55
C TYR A 99 34.45 -4.05 -17.35
N LEU A 100 33.12 -4.00 -17.28
CA LEU A 100 32.35 -4.59 -16.17
C LEU A 100 32.51 -6.11 -16.04
N GLN A 101 33.00 -6.77 -17.10
CA GLN A 101 33.23 -8.23 -17.12
C GLN A 101 34.64 -8.62 -16.64
N GLN A 102 35.53 -7.67 -16.37
CA GLN A 102 36.90 -7.94 -15.84
C GLN A 102 36.82 -8.38 -14.37
N ASP A 103 37.69 -9.28 -13.94
CA ASP A 103 37.63 -9.85 -12.58
C ASP A 103 38.26 -8.95 -11.50
N ASP A 104 39.22 -8.11 -11.84
CA ASP A 104 40.00 -7.32 -10.89
C ASP A 104 39.77 -5.81 -11.05
N LEU A 105 38.53 -5.35 -10.85
CA LEU A 105 38.20 -3.92 -10.93
C LEU A 105 38.44 -3.22 -9.58
N LEU A 106 39.23 -2.15 -9.58
CA LEU A 106 39.54 -1.33 -8.42
C LEU A 106 38.37 -0.38 -8.06
N ALA A 107 37.63 0.08 -9.07
CA ALA A 107 36.46 0.93 -8.86
C ALA A 107 35.29 0.17 -8.19
N ILE A 108 35.25 -1.15 -8.26
CA ILE A 108 34.13 -1.97 -7.79
C ILE A 108 34.65 -3.05 -6.86
N LYS A 109 34.42 -2.92 -5.55
CA LYS A 109 34.84 -3.90 -4.53
C LYS A 109 34.13 -5.23 -4.70
N SER A 110 34.77 -6.34 -4.31
CA SER A 110 34.29 -7.71 -4.48
C SER A 110 32.92 -7.99 -3.82
N GLY A 111 32.66 -7.46 -2.64
CA GLY A 111 31.42 -7.72 -1.89
C GLY A 111 30.15 -7.10 -2.52
N ALA A 112 30.25 -5.92 -3.15
CA ALA A 112 29.11 -5.23 -3.78
C ALA A 112 29.10 -5.35 -5.31
N ARG A 113 30.02 -6.12 -5.89
CA ARG A 113 30.30 -6.14 -7.33
C ARG A 113 29.08 -6.48 -8.19
N HIS A 114 28.35 -7.50 -7.79
CA HIS A 114 27.15 -7.95 -8.53
C HIS A 114 26.14 -6.82 -8.68
N LEU A 115 25.86 -6.12 -7.60
CA LEU A 115 24.89 -5.03 -7.55
C LEU A 115 25.38 -3.81 -8.37
N VAL A 116 26.63 -3.39 -8.15
CA VAL A 116 27.20 -2.22 -8.84
C VAL A 116 27.23 -2.42 -10.35
N THR A 117 27.63 -3.61 -10.81
CA THR A 117 27.67 -3.93 -12.23
C THR A 117 26.28 -4.00 -12.85
N LEU A 118 25.27 -4.51 -12.13
CA LEU A 118 23.87 -4.50 -12.55
C LEU A 118 23.37 -3.07 -12.76
N VAL A 119 23.56 -2.20 -11.77
CA VAL A 119 23.12 -0.80 -11.83
C VAL A 119 23.82 -0.05 -12.98
N ILE A 120 25.13 -0.19 -13.12
CA ILE A 120 25.88 0.47 -14.21
C ILE A 120 25.39 -0.01 -15.60
N ARG A 121 25.06 -1.29 -15.77
CA ARG A 121 24.49 -1.80 -17.04
C ARG A 121 23.13 -1.18 -17.34
N LYS A 122 22.28 -1.05 -16.34
CA LYS A 122 20.96 -0.40 -16.50
C LYS A 122 21.11 1.07 -16.89
N ILE A 123 22.01 1.80 -16.22
CA ILE A 123 22.31 3.19 -16.55
C ILE A 123 22.87 3.31 -17.98
N LEU A 124 23.75 2.40 -18.38
CA LEU A 124 24.33 2.35 -19.72
C LEU A 124 23.26 2.13 -20.80
N ALA A 125 22.26 1.27 -20.52
CA ALA A 125 21.12 1.03 -21.40
C ALA A 125 20.09 2.18 -21.40
N SER A 126 20.12 3.05 -20.40
CA SER A 126 19.20 4.18 -20.24
C SER A 126 19.64 5.38 -21.11
N SER A 127 20.81 5.97 -20.85
CA SER A 127 21.29 7.09 -21.66
C SER A 127 22.82 7.29 -21.58
N SER A 128 23.41 7.80 -22.66
CA SER A 128 24.85 8.19 -22.70
C SER A 128 25.19 9.28 -21.68
N THR A 129 24.26 10.18 -21.40
CA THR A 129 24.43 11.26 -20.41
C THR A 129 24.44 10.74 -18.98
N ALA A 130 23.58 9.77 -18.66
CA ALA A 130 23.54 9.17 -17.33
C ALA A 130 24.82 8.38 -17.03
N ILE A 131 25.29 7.57 -17.98
CA ILE A 131 26.53 6.80 -17.81
C ILE A 131 27.76 7.70 -17.72
N GLN A 132 27.81 8.80 -18.48
CA GLN A 132 28.87 9.80 -18.38
C GLN A 132 29.02 10.30 -16.94
N GLY A 133 27.92 10.70 -16.30
CA GLY A 133 27.95 11.17 -14.93
C GLY A 133 28.34 10.08 -13.92
N THR A 134 27.93 8.82 -14.16
CA THR A 134 28.34 7.69 -13.33
C THR A 134 29.84 7.41 -13.44
N LEU A 135 30.39 7.39 -14.65
CA LEU A 135 31.84 7.26 -14.90
C LEU A 135 32.63 8.39 -14.25
N GLU A 136 32.12 9.63 -14.30
CA GLU A 136 32.74 10.78 -13.61
C GLU A 136 32.82 10.58 -12.10
N THR A 137 31.75 10.12 -11.51
CA THR A 137 31.70 9.81 -10.07
C THR A 137 32.67 8.68 -9.71
N MET A 138 32.79 7.62 -10.53
CA MET A 138 33.73 6.53 -10.33
C MET A 138 35.18 7.04 -10.40
N ILE A 139 35.53 7.86 -11.41
CA ILE A 139 36.85 8.47 -11.57
C ILE A 139 37.21 9.31 -10.35
N HIS A 140 36.34 10.22 -9.95
CA HIS A 140 36.56 11.10 -8.79
C HIS A 140 36.86 10.32 -7.51
N ARG A 141 36.27 9.17 -7.32
CA ARG A 141 36.49 8.30 -6.15
C ARG A 141 37.80 7.55 -6.19
N LEU A 142 38.16 6.99 -7.34
CA LEU A 142 39.45 6.37 -7.51
C LEU A 142 40.56 7.39 -7.25
N GLU A 143 40.40 8.62 -7.74
CA GLU A 143 41.38 9.71 -7.53
C GLU A 143 41.46 10.12 -6.04
N ASN A 144 40.35 10.09 -5.30
CA ASN A 144 40.27 10.50 -3.88
C ASN A 144 40.29 9.34 -2.88
N LYS A 145 40.43 8.09 -3.35
CA LYS A 145 40.40 6.86 -2.51
C LYS A 145 39.16 6.74 -1.61
N MET A 146 38.01 7.14 -2.12
CA MET A 146 36.72 7.08 -1.38
C MET A 146 35.93 5.81 -1.71
N PRO A 147 35.05 5.30 -0.81
CA PRO A 147 34.21 4.12 -1.09
C PRO A 147 33.25 4.35 -2.26
N VAL A 148 33.01 3.33 -3.09
CA VAL A 148 32.19 3.41 -4.31
C VAL A 148 30.69 3.52 -4.02
N LEU A 149 30.25 3.13 -2.84
CA LEU A 149 28.82 3.04 -2.49
C LEU A 149 28.02 4.32 -2.77
N ASP A 150 28.57 5.52 -2.48
CA ASP A 150 27.89 6.78 -2.77
C ASP A 150 27.77 7.13 -4.28
N ALA A 151 28.40 6.39 -5.23
CA ALA A 151 28.25 6.61 -6.67
C ALA A 151 26.87 6.19 -7.18
N LEU A 152 26.20 5.35 -6.43
CA LEU A 152 24.91 4.77 -6.78
C LEU A 152 23.72 5.55 -6.18
N THR A 153 23.96 6.68 -5.52
CA THR A 153 22.89 7.54 -4.95
C THR A 153 21.88 8.05 -5.98
N ASP A 154 22.21 7.98 -7.26
CA ASP A 154 21.28 8.31 -8.36
C ASP A 154 20.35 7.15 -8.74
N TYR A 155 20.59 5.96 -8.17
CA TYR A 155 19.72 4.80 -8.37
C TYR A 155 18.91 4.56 -7.10
N GLU A 156 17.64 4.96 -7.14
CA GLU A 156 16.77 5.03 -5.96
C GLU A 156 16.36 3.67 -5.36
N ASN A 157 16.61 2.56 -6.09
CA ASN A 157 16.23 1.20 -5.64
C ASN A 157 17.41 0.40 -5.06
N TYR A 158 18.45 1.08 -4.58
CA TYR A 158 19.64 0.44 -4.01
C TYR A 158 19.31 -0.43 -2.78
N ASP A 159 18.38 0.03 -1.94
CA ASP A 159 18.03 -0.64 -0.67
C ASP A 159 17.43 -2.04 -0.85
N ASP A 160 16.80 -2.33 -2.01
CA ASP A 160 16.24 -3.66 -2.29
C ASP A 160 17.29 -4.77 -2.42
N TYR A 161 18.58 -4.39 -2.52
CA TYR A 161 19.70 -5.30 -2.78
C TYR A 161 20.78 -5.29 -1.69
N SER A 162 20.60 -4.52 -0.60
CA SER A 162 21.65 -4.18 0.37
C SER A 162 21.95 -5.23 1.45
N ASP A 163 21.26 -6.38 1.46
CA ASP A 163 21.42 -7.41 2.52
C ASP A 163 22.76 -8.18 2.53
N GLU A 164 23.72 -7.86 1.65
CA GLU A 164 24.97 -8.61 1.48
C GLU A 164 26.25 -7.81 1.84
N GLU A 165 26.22 -6.84 2.73
CA GLU A 165 27.44 -6.08 3.07
C GLU A 165 28.37 -6.82 4.04
N GLY A 166 29.41 -7.44 3.47
CA GLY A 166 30.63 -7.82 4.20
C GLY A 166 31.68 -6.71 4.10
N ILE A 167 32.11 -6.17 5.23
CA ILE A 167 33.25 -5.24 5.32
C ILE A 167 34.54 -6.06 5.13
N GLU A 168 35.25 -5.88 4.01
CA GLU A 168 36.58 -6.48 3.80
C GLU A 168 37.68 -5.42 3.76
N ASP A 169 38.87 -5.87 4.22
CA ASP A 169 40.08 -5.12 4.57
C ASP A 169 40.75 -4.31 3.42
N GLU A 170 41.50 -3.29 3.82
CA GLU A 170 42.33 -2.43 2.97
C GLU A 170 43.49 -3.26 2.32
N ASP A 171 43.29 -3.74 1.10
CA ASP A 171 44.40 -4.21 0.27
C ASP A 171 45.19 -3.04 -0.29
N THR A 172 46.54 -3.22 -0.31
CA THR A 172 47.47 -2.25 -0.90
C THR A 172 47.30 -2.21 -2.42
N ILE A 173 46.61 -1.16 -2.92
CA ILE A 173 46.32 -0.96 -4.34
C ILE A 173 47.63 -0.60 -5.09
N ASP A 174 47.94 -1.31 -6.18
CA ASP A 174 49.06 -0.96 -7.08
C ASP A 174 48.77 0.39 -7.77
N PRO A 175 49.61 1.43 -7.57
CA PRO A 175 49.42 2.75 -8.18
C PRO A 175 49.36 2.73 -9.71
N ARG A 176 50.01 1.75 -10.36
CA ARG A 176 50.00 1.62 -11.83
C ARG A 176 48.68 1.07 -12.33
N ALA A 177 48.13 0.06 -11.65
CA ALA A 177 46.83 -0.50 -11.98
C ALA A 177 45.73 0.55 -11.77
N LEU A 178 45.79 1.30 -10.65
CA LEU A 178 44.86 2.40 -10.36
C LEU A 178 44.86 3.47 -11.47
N GLN A 179 46.05 3.93 -11.90
CA GLN A 179 46.16 4.94 -12.95
C GLN A 179 45.64 4.42 -14.29
N ALA A 180 45.93 3.16 -14.63
CA ALA A 180 45.45 2.54 -15.86
C ALA A 180 43.90 2.46 -15.90
N GLU A 181 43.26 2.09 -14.78
CA GLU A 181 41.80 2.04 -14.69
C GLU A 181 41.18 3.44 -14.75
N ILE A 182 41.76 4.44 -14.09
CA ILE A 182 41.33 5.84 -14.20
C ILE A 182 41.41 6.33 -15.66
N ASP A 183 42.51 6.05 -16.37
CA ASP A 183 42.66 6.47 -17.76
C ASP A 183 41.67 5.75 -18.68
N GLN A 184 41.37 4.50 -18.42
CA GLN A 184 40.34 3.72 -19.11
C GLN A 184 38.95 4.32 -18.91
N LEU A 185 38.57 4.61 -17.68
CA LEU A 185 37.26 5.24 -17.35
C LEU A 185 37.18 6.66 -17.97
N LYS A 186 38.25 7.43 -17.97
CA LYS A 186 38.32 8.75 -18.64
C LYS A 186 38.08 8.64 -20.15
N SER A 187 38.59 7.60 -20.79
CA SER A 187 38.34 7.36 -22.21
C SER A 187 36.85 7.09 -22.49
N TYR A 188 36.21 6.28 -21.67
CA TYR A 188 34.79 6.00 -21.79
C TYR A 188 33.93 7.23 -21.52
N LYS A 189 34.26 8.02 -20.49
CA LYS A 189 33.61 9.31 -20.23
C LYS A 189 33.68 10.25 -21.42
N THR A 190 34.86 10.32 -22.05
CA THR A 190 35.09 11.18 -23.25
C THR A 190 34.24 10.70 -24.43
N LEU A 191 34.18 9.39 -24.67
CA LEU A 191 33.31 8.80 -25.69
C LEU A 191 31.82 9.07 -25.38
N ALA A 192 31.38 8.87 -24.13
CA ALA A 192 30.01 9.17 -23.74
C ALA A 192 29.63 10.64 -23.95
N ALA A 193 30.55 11.56 -23.64
CA ALA A 193 30.38 13.01 -23.85
C ALA A 193 30.35 13.43 -25.35
N SER A 194 30.97 12.65 -26.24
CA SER A 194 30.93 12.92 -27.68
C SER A 194 29.61 12.51 -28.36
N ILE A 195 28.79 11.68 -27.70
CA ILE A 195 27.51 11.23 -28.23
C ILE A 195 26.48 12.37 -28.09
N THR A 196 26.23 13.05 -29.19
CA THR A 196 25.28 14.17 -29.25
C THR A 196 23.86 13.70 -29.66
N LYS A 197 23.75 12.56 -30.34
CA LYS A 197 22.51 11.96 -30.76
C LYS A 197 22.27 10.67 -29.99
N ASN A 198 21.15 10.61 -29.29
CA ASN A 198 20.74 9.41 -28.59
C ASN A 198 19.56 8.76 -29.34
N ALA A 199 19.81 7.57 -29.93
CA ALA A 199 18.86 6.88 -30.77
C ALA A 199 17.54 6.53 -30.04
N LYS A 200 17.62 6.17 -28.77
CA LYS A 200 16.45 5.88 -27.94
C LYS A 200 15.59 7.13 -27.67
N ALA A 201 16.23 8.27 -27.47
CA ALA A 201 15.52 9.54 -27.28
C ALA A 201 14.86 10.04 -28.57
N GLU A 202 15.52 9.87 -29.73
CA GLU A 202 14.92 10.18 -31.03
C GLU A 202 13.69 9.28 -31.29
N ALA A 203 13.77 8.00 -30.94
CA ALA A 203 12.64 7.07 -30.98
C ALA A 203 11.50 7.51 -30.04
N LEU A 204 11.81 8.00 -28.82
CA LEU A 204 10.82 8.55 -27.90
C LEU A 204 10.07 9.74 -28.54
N LEU A 205 10.79 10.71 -29.09
CA LEU A 205 10.18 11.89 -29.73
C LEU A 205 9.28 11.48 -30.91
N SER A 206 9.71 10.48 -31.69
CA SER A 206 8.95 9.95 -32.82
C SER A 206 7.67 9.23 -32.40
N VAL A 207 7.74 8.37 -31.37
CA VAL A 207 6.58 7.57 -30.92
C VAL A 207 5.58 8.39 -30.13
N LEU A 208 6.00 9.48 -29.49
CA LEU A 208 5.19 10.24 -28.56
C LEU A 208 3.93 10.82 -29.23
N SER A 209 4.06 11.44 -30.40
CA SER A 209 2.93 11.97 -31.17
C SER A 209 1.92 10.90 -31.53
N ARG A 210 2.41 9.77 -32.06
CA ARG A 210 1.62 8.62 -32.46
C ARG A 210 0.91 7.96 -31.29
N ALA A 211 1.59 7.85 -30.15
CA ALA A 211 1.02 7.30 -28.92
C ALA A 211 -0.07 8.22 -28.34
N PHE A 212 0.11 9.54 -28.42
CA PHE A 212 -0.93 10.50 -28.03
C PHE A 212 -2.17 10.40 -28.93
N GLU A 213 -1.98 10.36 -30.26
CA GLU A 213 -3.07 10.19 -31.21
C GLU A 213 -3.89 8.95 -30.88
N PHE A 214 -3.21 7.80 -30.73
CA PHE A 214 -3.87 6.55 -30.39
C PHE A 214 -4.59 6.58 -29.04
N THR A 215 -3.98 7.21 -28.04
CA THR A 215 -4.61 7.38 -26.71
C THR A 215 -5.88 8.22 -26.78
N VAL A 216 -5.86 9.30 -27.57
CA VAL A 216 -7.04 10.16 -27.77
C VAL A 216 -8.13 9.45 -28.57
N GLU A 217 -7.78 8.64 -29.57
CA GLU A 217 -8.73 7.79 -30.31
C GLU A 217 -9.46 6.79 -29.37
N LEU A 218 -8.77 6.30 -28.34
CA LEU A 218 -9.35 5.44 -27.29
C LEU A 218 -10.15 6.23 -26.22
N GLY A 219 -10.28 7.55 -26.40
CA GLY A 219 -11.02 8.44 -25.49
C GLY A 219 -10.22 8.98 -24.32
N GLY A 220 -8.94 8.65 -24.21
CA GLY A 220 -8.05 9.12 -23.16
C GLY A 220 -7.61 10.58 -23.31
N LEU A 221 -7.01 11.14 -22.27
CA LEU A 221 -6.44 12.47 -22.30
C LEU A 221 -5.08 12.48 -22.99
N ARG A 222 -4.68 13.61 -23.59
CA ARG A 222 -3.35 13.83 -24.14
C ARG A 222 -2.33 14.03 -23.01
N LYS A 223 -2.11 12.98 -22.22
CA LYS A 223 -1.17 12.94 -21.10
C LYS A 223 -0.40 11.62 -21.11
N ALA A 224 0.89 11.68 -20.76
CA ALA A 224 1.73 10.47 -20.66
C ALA A 224 2.57 10.47 -19.40
N VAL A 225 2.75 9.28 -18.83
CA VAL A 225 3.72 9.02 -17.77
C VAL A 225 4.90 8.26 -18.36
N ILE A 226 6.11 8.79 -18.20
CA ILE A 226 7.36 8.21 -18.66
C ILE A 226 8.13 7.68 -17.45
N PHE A 227 8.48 6.39 -17.46
CA PHE A 227 9.28 5.77 -16.42
C PHE A 227 10.75 5.61 -16.84
N THR A 228 11.63 6.02 -15.97
CA THR A 228 13.10 5.81 -16.08
C THR A 228 13.66 5.33 -14.74
N GLU A 229 14.76 4.59 -14.77
CA GLU A 229 15.41 4.09 -13.55
C GLU A 229 16.44 5.06 -12.95
N SER A 230 16.82 6.12 -13.68
CA SER A 230 17.86 7.07 -13.28
C SER A 230 17.36 8.51 -13.19
N VAL A 231 17.64 9.18 -12.05
CA VAL A 231 17.34 10.62 -11.88
C VAL A 231 18.12 11.48 -12.89
N ARG A 232 19.35 11.08 -13.27
CA ARG A 232 20.11 11.79 -14.31
C ARG A 232 19.43 11.69 -15.68
N THR A 233 18.94 10.49 -16.04
CA THR A 233 18.14 10.31 -17.27
C THR A 233 16.84 11.12 -17.19
N GLN A 234 16.18 11.14 -16.04
CA GLN A 234 14.96 11.94 -15.82
C GLN A 234 15.20 13.42 -16.11
N THR A 235 16.25 14.00 -15.53
CA THR A 235 16.60 15.41 -15.71
C THR A 235 16.96 15.73 -17.17
N TRP A 236 17.73 14.85 -17.80
CA TRP A 236 18.13 14.99 -19.19
C TRP A 236 16.92 14.89 -20.15
N LEU A 237 16.02 13.93 -19.93
CA LEU A 237 14.79 13.79 -20.70
C LEU A 237 13.88 15.00 -20.56
N ALA A 238 13.78 15.59 -19.37
CA ALA A 238 13.01 16.80 -19.14
C ALA A 238 13.53 17.96 -19.99
N GLN A 239 14.84 18.14 -20.04
CA GLN A 239 15.45 19.16 -20.89
C GLN A 239 15.22 18.87 -22.38
N LEU A 240 15.43 17.62 -22.82
CA LEU A 240 15.19 17.20 -24.19
C LEU A 240 13.74 17.49 -24.64
N LEU A 241 12.76 17.13 -23.80
CA LEU A 241 11.36 17.33 -24.10
C LEU A 241 10.98 18.82 -24.10
N SER A 242 11.53 19.60 -23.17
CA SER A 242 11.34 21.05 -23.16
C SER A 242 11.88 21.71 -24.45
N ASP A 243 13.06 21.29 -24.92
CA ASP A 243 13.67 21.80 -26.15
C ASP A 243 12.88 21.36 -27.42
N ASN A 244 12.03 20.33 -27.31
CA ASN A 244 11.20 19.78 -28.38
C ASN A 244 9.69 20.09 -28.24
N GLY A 245 9.35 21.22 -27.64
CA GLY A 245 8.00 21.79 -27.65
C GLY A 245 7.12 21.45 -26.45
N TYR A 246 7.67 20.87 -25.38
CA TYR A 246 6.96 20.60 -24.13
C TYR A 246 7.45 21.49 -22.97
N GLU A 247 7.95 22.69 -23.29
CA GLU A 247 8.40 23.65 -22.29
C GLU A 247 7.26 24.04 -21.33
N GLY A 248 7.47 23.86 -20.03
CA GLY A 248 6.46 24.13 -18.99
C GLY A 248 5.39 23.03 -18.81
N GLU A 249 5.36 22.02 -19.68
CA GLU A 249 4.40 20.92 -19.64
C GLU A 249 4.94 19.62 -18.98
N VAL A 250 6.22 19.62 -18.61
CA VAL A 250 6.91 18.44 -18.00
C VAL A 250 6.93 18.57 -16.49
N VAL A 251 6.46 17.54 -15.80
CA VAL A 251 6.52 17.42 -14.33
C VAL A 251 7.45 16.28 -13.97
N LEU A 252 8.38 16.50 -13.03
CA LEU A 252 9.30 15.48 -12.53
C LEU A 252 8.78 14.91 -11.22
N LEU A 253 8.92 13.60 -11.05
CA LEU A 253 8.57 12.91 -9.81
C LEU A 253 9.61 11.84 -9.51
N ASN A 254 10.37 12.04 -8.43
CA ASN A 254 11.39 11.10 -7.94
C ASN A 254 11.31 10.94 -6.41
N GLY A 255 12.13 10.12 -5.81
CA GLY A 255 12.09 9.86 -4.36
C GLY A 255 12.36 11.10 -3.51
N SER A 256 13.29 11.97 -3.94
CA SER A 256 13.69 13.16 -3.19
C SER A 256 12.86 14.41 -3.50
N ASN A 257 12.45 14.61 -4.76
CA ASN A 257 11.74 15.80 -5.27
C ASN A 257 12.34 17.12 -4.77
N SER A 258 13.68 17.20 -4.78
CA SER A 258 14.43 18.30 -4.16
C SER A 258 14.82 19.41 -5.12
N ASP A 259 14.45 19.32 -6.40
CA ASP A 259 14.72 20.34 -7.41
C ASP A 259 13.93 21.64 -7.18
N ALA A 260 14.36 22.73 -7.80
CA ALA A 260 13.78 24.04 -7.59
C ALA A 260 12.32 24.14 -8.12
N ALA A 261 12.02 23.45 -9.24
CA ALA A 261 10.69 23.46 -9.84
C ALA A 261 9.68 22.71 -8.95
N SER A 262 10.03 21.49 -8.47
CA SER A 262 9.22 20.71 -7.54
C SER A 262 8.95 21.46 -6.23
N ARG A 263 9.95 22.15 -5.67
CA ARG A 263 9.77 22.99 -4.47
C ARG A 263 8.83 24.14 -4.69
N LYS A 264 8.87 24.79 -5.87
CA LYS A 264 7.96 25.86 -6.22
C LYS A 264 6.54 25.35 -6.35
N ILE A 265 6.31 24.27 -7.10
CA ILE A 265 4.99 23.63 -7.24
C ILE A 265 4.41 23.29 -5.86
N TYR A 266 5.22 22.76 -4.96
CA TYR A 266 4.79 22.43 -3.60
C TYR A 266 4.41 23.68 -2.79
N SER A 267 5.18 24.76 -2.88
CA SER A 267 4.88 26.02 -2.20
C SER A 267 3.55 26.63 -2.68
N ASP A 268 3.35 26.67 -4.00
CA ASP A 268 2.14 27.17 -4.62
C ASP A 268 0.92 26.31 -4.24
N TRP A 269 1.10 24.99 -4.19
CA TRP A 269 0.07 24.03 -3.76
C TRP A 269 -0.32 24.20 -2.28
N LEU A 270 0.66 24.38 -1.39
CA LEU A 270 0.40 24.64 0.03
C LEU A 270 -0.42 25.92 0.22
N GLU A 271 -0.07 26.99 -0.48
CA GLU A 271 -0.81 28.27 -0.42
C GLU A 271 -2.26 28.09 -0.89
N LYS A 272 -2.46 27.35 -2.00
CA LYS A 272 -3.78 27.04 -2.55
C LYS A 272 -4.64 26.20 -1.58
N HIS A 273 -4.04 25.27 -0.82
CA HIS A 273 -4.75 24.26 -0.05
C HIS A 273 -4.69 24.44 1.48
N GLN A 274 -4.15 25.53 2.00
CA GLN A 274 -3.97 25.78 3.45
C GLN A 274 -5.22 25.49 4.31
N ASN A 275 -6.42 25.73 3.78
CA ASN A 275 -7.68 25.59 4.50
C ASN A 275 -8.61 24.51 3.93
N SER A 276 -8.16 23.70 2.97
CA SER A 276 -9.02 22.74 2.26
C SER A 276 -9.05 21.35 2.91
N GLY A 277 -8.24 21.12 3.95
CA GLY A 277 -8.07 19.78 4.55
C GLY A 277 -7.33 18.77 3.67
N ARG A 278 -6.75 19.21 2.53
CA ARG A 278 -5.94 18.35 1.64
C ARG A 278 -4.49 18.22 2.12
N VAL A 279 -4.01 19.17 2.92
CA VAL A 279 -2.67 19.14 3.50
C VAL A 279 -2.65 18.10 4.63
N SER A 280 -1.88 17.02 4.43
CA SER A 280 -1.82 15.91 5.38
C SER A 280 -0.88 16.16 6.57
N GLY A 281 0.03 17.14 6.46
CA GLY A 281 1.12 17.40 7.40
C GLY A 281 2.37 16.53 7.16
N SER A 282 2.33 15.56 6.25
CA SER A 282 3.50 14.83 5.78
C SER A 282 4.08 15.49 4.53
N ARG A 283 5.25 16.12 4.68
CA ARG A 283 5.90 16.83 3.57
C ARG A 283 6.06 15.95 2.31
N THR A 284 6.42 14.67 2.48
CA THR A 284 6.62 13.76 1.36
C THR A 284 5.30 13.44 0.66
N ALA A 285 4.23 13.17 1.41
CA ALA A 285 2.91 12.90 0.86
C ALA A 285 2.33 14.14 0.17
N ASP A 286 2.43 15.30 0.81
CA ASP A 286 1.94 16.57 0.29
C ASP A 286 2.70 17.02 -0.97
N MET A 287 4.02 16.80 -1.02
CA MET A 287 4.83 17.04 -2.21
C MET A 287 4.39 16.17 -3.40
N LYS A 288 4.20 14.86 -3.18
CA LYS A 288 3.69 13.95 -4.21
C LYS A 288 2.29 14.38 -4.68
N ALA A 289 1.41 14.77 -3.76
CA ALA A 289 0.07 15.25 -4.09
C ALA A 289 0.13 16.53 -4.96
N ALA A 290 1.00 17.48 -4.62
CA ALA A 290 1.19 18.72 -5.38
C ALA A 290 1.67 18.47 -6.82
N LEU A 291 2.67 17.58 -6.98
CA LEU A 291 3.21 17.24 -8.31
C LEU A 291 2.18 16.48 -9.17
N VAL A 292 1.41 15.56 -8.56
CA VAL A 292 0.34 14.86 -9.26
C VAL A 292 -0.79 15.81 -9.66
N GLU A 293 -1.17 16.74 -8.80
CA GLU A 293 -2.18 17.78 -9.13
C GLU A 293 -1.69 18.67 -10.28
N LYS A 294 -0.45 19.14 -10.23
CA LYS A 294 0.18 19.90 -11.33
C LYS A 294 0.15 19.16 -12.66
N PHE A 295 0.49 17.86 -12.65
CA PHE A 295 0.42 17.02 -13.84
C PHE A 295 -1.02 16.84 -14.33
N ARG A 296 -1.97 16.60 -13.41
CA ARG A 296 -3.38 16.43 -13.77
C ARG A 296 -3.97 17.67 -14.43
N ASP A 297 -3.70 18.86 -13.88
CA ASP A 297 -4.38 20.09 -14.25
C ASP A 297 -3.69 20.82 -15.40
N GLU A 298 -2.35 20.85 -15.43
CA GLU A 298 -1.58 21.67 -16.35
C GLU A 298 -0.55 20.88 -17.19
N GLY A 299 0.06 19.82 -16.61
CA GLY A 299 1.12 19.09 -17.29
C GLY A 299 0.61 18.13 -18.37
N THR A 300 1.40 17.96 -19.43
CA THR A 300 1.16 16.94 -20.48
C THR A 300 2.00 15.69 -20.24
N LEU A 301 3.20 15.86 -19.70
CA LEU A 301 4.17 14.78 -19.46
C LEU A 301 4.56 14.73 -17.99
N MET A 302 4.60 13.53 -17.42
CA MET A 302 5.21 13.29 -16.12
C MET A 302 6.33 12.28 -16.27
N ILE A 303 7.56 12.62 -15.86
CA ILE A 303 8.69 11.69 -15.86
C ILE A 303 8.91 11.21 -14.43
N CYS A 304 8.78 9.90 -14.22
CA CYS A 304 8.85 9.28 -12.91
C CYS A 304 10.05 8.34 -12.77
N THR A 305 10.63 8.31 -11.58
CA THR A 305 11.42 7.16 -11.12
C THR A 305 10.52 6.18 -10.36
N GLU A 306 11.01 4.98 -10.08
CA GLU A 306 10.26 3.94 -9.37
C GLU A 306 9.82 4.42 -7.97
N ALA A 307 10.78 4.87 -7.15
CA ALA A 307 10.53 5.37 -5.79
C ALA A 307 9.61 6.61 -5.77
N GLY A 308 9.74 7.50 -6.78
CA GLY A 308 8.85 8.64 -6.94
C GLY A 308 7.40 8.21 -7.13
N ALA A 309 7.19 7.21 -7.98
CA ALA A 309 5.85 6.76 -8.35
C ALA A 309 5.14 5.89 -7.30
N GLU A 310 5.83 5.49 -6.23
CA GLU A 310 5.19 4.72 -5.16
C GLU A 310 4.07 5.49 -4.45
N GLY A 311 2.94 4.80 -4.24
CA GLY A 311 1.81 5.33 -3.49
C GLY A 311 0.94 6.35 -4.23
N ILE A 312 1.25 6.73 -5.48
CA ILE A 312 0.46 7.69 -6.26
C ILE A 312 -0.64 7.05 -7.10
N ASN A 313 -1.64 7.84 -7.45
CA ASN A 313 -2.73 7.46 -8.33
C ASN A 313 -2.72 8.35 -9.59
N LEU A 314 -2.54 7.71 -10.76
CA LEU A 314 -2.48 8.38 -12.06
C LEU A 314 -3.58 7.90 -13.01
N GLN A 315 -4.73 7.48 -12.51
CA GLN A 315 -5.85 6.93 -13.30
C GLN A 315 -6.44 7.90 -14.32
N PHE A 316 -6.22 9.20 -14.18
CA PHE A 316 -6.61 10.19 -15.18
C PHE A 316 -5.73 10.14 -16.44
N CYS A 317 -4.58 9.44 -16.38
CA CYS A 317 -3.69 9.22 -17.50
C CYS A 317 -3.82 7.77 -17.98
N SER A 318 -3.92 7.57 -19.30
CA SER A 318 -4.05 6.24 -19.92
C SER A 318 -2.90 5.89 -20.87
N LEU A 319 -1.83 6.69 -20.90
CA LEU A 319 -0.60 6.41 -21.65
C LEU A 319 0.59 6.28 -20.71
N LEU A 320 1.23 5.12 -20.74
CA LEU A 320 2.43 4.81 -19.99
C LEU A 320 3.57 4.48 -20.94
N ILE A 321 4.74 5.04 -20.70
CA ILE A 321 5.94 4.84 -21.49
C ILE A 321 7.04 4.31 -20.59
N ASN A 322 7.46 3.07 -20.78
CA ASN A 322 8.65 2.52 -20.16
C ASN A 322 9.88 2.95 -20.98
N TYR A 323 10.43 4.12 -20.67
CA TYR A 323 11.69 4.53 -21.28
C TYR A 323 12.78 3.53 -20.93
N ASP A 324 12.90 3.17 -19.65
CA ASP A 324 13.70 2.04 -19.18
C ASP A 324 12.78 0.90 -18.76
N LEU A 325 12.95 -0.25 -19.41
CA LEU A 325 12.17 -1.44 -19.10
C LEU A 325 12.82 -2.18 -17.91
N PRO A 326 12.12 -2.35 -16.77
CA PRO A 326 12.63 -3.14 -15.66
C PRO A 326 12.80 -4.60 -16.06
N TRP A 327 13.85 -5.24 -15.59
CA TRP A 327 14.02 -6.69 -15.78
C TRP A 327 13.15 -7.51 -14.81
N ASN A 328 12.68 -6.87 -13.76
CA ASN A 328 11.75 -7.45 -12.79
C ASN A 328 10.30 -7.33 -13.30
N PRO A 329 9.61 -8.45 -13.58
CA PRO A 329 8.23 -8.44 -14.08
C PRO A 329 7.23 -7.83 -13.12
N GLN A 330 7.45 -7.94 -11.81
CA GLN A 330 6.58 -7.35 -10.79
C GLN A 330 6.64 -5.82 -10.82
N ARG A 331 7.81 -5.23 -11.04
CA ARG A 331 7.97 -3.78 -11.21
C ARG A 331 7.24 -3.26 -12.45
N VAL A 332 7.30 -3.99 -13.55
CA VAL A 332 6.53 -3.64 -14.76
C VAL A 332 5.04 -3.58 -14.45
N GLU A 333 4.49 -4.58 -13.78
CA GLU A 333 3.08 -4.59 -13.38
C GLU A 333 2.74 -3.46 -12.38
N GLN A 334 3.63 -3.17 -11.46
CA GLN A 334 3.47 -2.04 -10.52
C GLN A 334 3.38 -0.71 -11.26
N ARG A 335 4.24 -0.46 -12.25
CA ARG A 335 4.19 0.75 -13.10
C ARG A 335 2.87 0.85 -13.84
N ILE A 336 2.49 -0.21 -14.54
CA ILE A 336 1.22 -0.26 -15.27
C ILE A 336 0.05 -0.04 -14.29
N GLY A 337 0.13 -0.63 -13.10
CA GLY A 337 -0.87 -0.46 -12.04
C GLY A 337 -1.03 0.98 -11.52
N ARG A 338 -0.14 1.94 -11.85
CA ARG A 338 -0.34 3.38 -11.52
C ARG A 338 -1.41 4.04 -12.39
N VAL A 339 -1.52 3.63 -13.64
CA VAL A 339 -2.48 4.13 -14.63
C VAL A 339 -3.64 3.18 -14.88
N HIS A 340 -3.40 1.86 -14.80
CA HIS A 340 -4.36 0.80 -15.08
C HIS A 340 -4.88 0.15 -13.80
N ARG A 341 -5.84 0.80 -13.14
CA ARG A 341 -6.47 0.34 -11.89
C ARG A 341 -7.98 0.31 -12.03
N TYR A 342 -8.66 -0.22 -11.01
CA TYR A 342 -10.11 -0.05 -10.85
C TYR A 342 -10.48 1.45 -10.89
N GLY A 343 -11.43 1.80 -11.75
CA GLY A 343 -11.84 3.19 -11.97
C GLY A 343 -11.21 3.85 -13.19
N GLN A 344 -10.26 3.20 -13.89
CA GLN A 344 -9.79 3.67 -15.19
C GLN A 344 -10.94 3.59 -16.21
N LYS A 345 -11.22 4.73 -16.88
CA LYS A 345 -12.37 4.86 -17.81
C LYS A 345 -12.01 4.50 -19.26
N HIS A 346 -10.71 4.51 -19.59
CA HIS A 346 -10.20 4.34 -20.94
C HIS A 346 -9.23 3.17 -21.04
N ASP A 347 -9.13 2.58 -22.21
CA ASP A 347 -8.09 1.59 -22.49
C ASP A 347 -6.71 2.22 -22.34
N VAL A 348 -5.76 1.45 -21.80
CA VAL A 348 -4.41 1.93 -21.47
C VAL A 348 -3.45 1.54 -22.57
N VAL A 349 -2.65 2.51 -23.01
CA VAL A 349 -1.57 2.33 -23.98
C VAL A 349 -0.26 2.21 -23.24
N VAL A 350 0.52 1.15 -23.48
CA VAL A 350 1.84 0.91 -22.89
C VAL A 350 2.89 0.90 -24.00
N VAL A 351 3.81 1.85 -23.95
CA VAL A 351 4.93 1.96 -24.90
C VAL A 351 6.19 1.39 -24.28
N ASN A 352 6.86 0.50 -25.01
CA ASN A 352 8.14 -0.09 -24.61
C ASN A 352 9.17 0.08 -25.73
N PHE A 353 10.46 0.25 -25.34
CA PHE A 353 11.58 0.39 -26.27
C PHE A 353 12.40 -0.89 -26.32
N ILE A 354 12.77 -1.31 -27.52
CA ILE A 354 13.63 -2.48 -27.76
C ILE A 354 14.87 -2.06 -28.54
N ASN A 355 16.04 -2.34 -27.96
CA ASN A 355 17.30 -2.19 -28.65
C ASN A 355 17.56 -3.39 -29.57
N LYS A 356 17.43 -3.19 -30.90
CA LYS A 356 17.72 -4.24 -31.89
C LYS A 356 19.19 -4.61 -32.03
N GLY A 357 20.08 -3.80 -31.50
CA GLY A 357 21.52 -4.09 -31.43
C GLY A 357 21.91 -4.99 -30.25
N ASN A 358 21.00 -5.24 -29.30
CA ASN A 358 21.26 -6.03 -28.09
C ASN A 358 20.34 -7.25 -28.02
N ARG A 359 20.91 -8.45 -28.22
CA ARG A 359 20.16 -9.71 -28.21
C ARG A 359 19.55 -10.01 -26.83
N ALA A 360 20.27 -9.69 -25.76
CA ALA A 360 19.77 -9.93 -24.40
C ALA A 360 18.55 -9.05 -24.06
N ASP A 361 18.54 -7.76 -24.44
CA ASP A 361 17.40 -6.86 -24.25
C ASP A 361 16.16 -7.39 -25.00
N GLN A 362 16.35 -7.93 -26.22
CA GLN A 362 15.28 -8.55 -27.00
C GLN A 362 14.69 -9.76 -26.26
N ARG A 363 15.56 -10.64 -25.71
CA ARG A 363 15.13 -11.84 -24.98
C ARG A 363 14.42 -11.49 -23.67
N VAL A 364 14.88 -10.47 -22.94
CA VAL A 364 14.17 -9.96 -21.74
C VAL A 364 12.77 -9.48 -22.13
N PHE A 365 12.66 -8.69 -23.19
CA PHE A 365 11.34 -8.23 -23.64
C PHE A 365 10.44 -9.40 -24.09
N GLU A 366 10.96 -10.38 -24.82
CA GLU A 366 10.21 -11.58 -25.21
C GLU A 366 9.69 -12.35 -23.99
N LEU A 367 10.52 -12.48 -22.94
CA LEU A 367 10.16 -13.10 -21.68
C LEU A 367 8.99 -12.34 -21.00
N LEU A 368 9.11 -11.02 -20.86
CA LEU A 368 8.11 -10.18 -20.22
C LEU A 368 6.79 -10.13 -21.01
N SER A 369 6.85 -10.04 -22.35
CA SER A 369 5.67 -9.89 -23.19
C SER A 369 4.95 -11.21 -23.45
N GLN A 370 5.68 -12.28 -23.78
CA GLN A 370 5.09 -13.54 -24.22
C GLN A 370 4.82 -14.50 -23.06
N LYS A 371 5.74 -14.60 -22.10
CA LYS A 371 5.60 -15.53 -20.97
C LYS A 371 4.79 -14.94 -19.82
N PHE A 372 5.03 -13.70 -19.48
CA PHE A 372 4.32 -13.02 -18.38
C PHE A 372 3.09 -12.24 -18.87
N GLN A 373 2.88 -12.07 -20.16
CA GLN A 373 1.71 -11.39 -20.75
C GLN A 373 1.44 -10.00 -20.14
N LEU A 374 2.52 -9.24 -19.83
CA LEU A 374 2.41 -8.01 -19.05
C LEU A 374 1.81 -6.83 -19.84
N PHE A 375 2.01 -6.80 -21.15
CA PHE A 375 1.75 -5.60 -21.94
C PHE A 375 0.43 -5.60 -22.70
N GLU A 376 -0.20 -6.77 -22.90
CA GLU A 376 -1.43 -6.89 -23.67
C GLU A 376 -2.52 -7.63 -22.90
N GLY A 377 -3.78 -7.39 -23.25
CA GLY A 377 -4.91 -8.11 -22.70
C GLY A 377 -5.75 -7.32 -21.70
N VAL A 378 -6.45 -8.04 -20.84
CA VAL A 378 -7.33 -7.48 -19.82
C VAL A 378 -6.55 -7.29 -18.52
N PHE A 379 -6.89 -6.24 -17.80
CA PHE A 379 -6.32 -5.95 -16.48
C PHE A 379 -6.39 -7.18 -15.55
N GLY A 380 -5.24 -7.57 -15.01
CA GLY A 380 -5.13 -8.70 -14.07
C GLY A 380 -4.87 -10.07 -14.72
N ALA A 381 -4.75 -10.18 -16.05
CA ALA A 381 -4.41 -11.44 -16.69
C ALA A 381 -3.03 -11.98 -16.30
N SER A 382 -2.10 -11.08 -15.95
CA SER A 382 -0.76 -11.42 -15.47
C SER A 382 -0.71 -11.79 -13.98
N ASP A 383 -1.75 -11.52 -13.18
CA ASP A 383 -1.72 -11.74 -11.73
C ASP A 383 -1.52 -13.21 -11.33
N ASP A 384 -2.12 -14.14 -12.11
CA ASP A 384 -1.98 -15.58 -11.85
C ASP A 384 -0.54 -16.05 -12.13
N ILE A 385 0.08 -15.51 -13.18
CA ILE A 385 1.46 -15.84 -13.58
C ILE A 385 2.45 -15.22 -12.60
N LEU A 386 2.31 -13.92 -12.29
CA LEU A 386 3.18 -13.22 -11.35
C LEU A 386 3.07 -13.76 -9.93
N GLY A 387 1.90 -14.25 -9.55
CA GLY A 387 1.67 -14.91 -8.27
C GLY A 387 2.44 -16.22 -8.09
N SER A 388 2.86 -16.87 -9.18
CA SER A 388 3.64 -18.11 -9.18
C SER A 388 5.16 -17.88 -9.12
N ILE A 389 5.63 -16.63 -9.34
CA ILE A 389 7.04 -16.26 -9.28
C ILE A 389 7.45 -16.07 -7.82
N GLU A 390 8.49 -16.77 -7.35
CA GLU A 390 8.98 -16.66 -5.96
C GLU A 390 9.56 -15.29 -5.67
N SER A 391 10.39 -14.78 -6.58
CA SER A 391 11.04 -13.48 -6.43
C SER A 391 11.33 -12.86 -7.79
N GLY A 392 10.84 -11.66 -8.00
CA GLY A 392 11.20 -10.87 -9.19
C GLY A 392 12.67 -10.45 -9.17
N VAL A 393 13.27 -10.33 -7.99
CA VAL A 393 14.70 -10.02 -7.78
C VAL A 393 15.57 -11.20 -8.24
N ASP A 394 15.15 -12.44 -8.00
CA ASP A 394 15.91 -13.61 -8.45
C ASP A 394 15.93 -13.72 -9.98
N ILE A 395 14.84 -13.38 -10.65
CA ILE A 395 14.81 -13.30 -12.13
C ILE A 395 15.76 -12.22 -12.62
N GLU A 396 15.76 -11.06 -12.00
CA GLU A 396 16.65 -9.96 -12.34
C GLU A 396 18.14 -10.33 -12.12
N ARG A 397 18.44 -11.05 -11.02
CA ARG A 397 19.78 -11.58 -10.73
C ARG A 397 20.22 -12.59 -11.80
N ARG A 398 19.36 -13.53 -12.19
CA ARG A 398 19.65 -14.50 -13.25
C ARG A 398 19.88 -13.84 -14.60
N ILE A 399 19.07 -12.85 -14.96
CA ILE A 399 19.30 -12.07 -16.17
C ILE A 399 20.67 -11.37 -16.13
N HIS A 400 21.02 -10.79 -14.98
CA HIS A 400 22.34 -10.17 -14.81
C HIS A 400 23.49 -11.17 -14.94
N GLU A 401 23.38 -12.37 -14.38
CA GLU A 401 24.37 -13.44 -14.51
C GLU A 401 24.57 -13.81 -15.98
N ILE A 402 23.50 -13.90 -16.77
CA ILE A 402 23.61 -14.13 -18.23
C ILE A 402 24.43 -13.02 -18.89
N TYR A 403 24.14 -11.75 -18.59
CA TYR A 403 24.91 -10.63 -19.10
C TYR A 403 26.39 -10.64 -18.67
N GLN A 404 26.67 -11.15 -17.46
CA GLN A 404 28.02 -11.18 -16.91
C GLN A 404 28.88 -12.28 -17.53
N HIS A 405 28.31 -13.47 -17.80
CA HIS A 405 29.09 -14.64 -18.21
C HIS A 405 29.06 -14.92 -19.71
N CYS A 406 27.97 -14.58 -20.41
CA CYS A 406 27.86 -14.83 -21.84
C CYS A 406 28.65 -13.83 -22.68
N ARG A 407 29.35 -14.35 -23.70
CA ARG A 407 30.24 -13.58 -24.61
C ARG A 407 29.73 -13.56 -26.04
N SER A 408 28.80 -14.44 -26.42
CA SER A 408 28.23 -14.53 -27.78
C SER A 408 26.71 -14.59 -27.72
N ASP A 409 26.07 -14.21 -28.83
CA ASP A 409 24.61 -14.24 -28.98
C ASP A 409 24.06 -15.68 -28.82
N GLU A 410 24.80 -16.69 -29.24
CA GLU A 410 24.41 -18.09 -29.11
C GLU A 410 24.39 -18.53 -27.63
N GLN A 411 25.38 -18.09 -26.84
CA GLN A 411 25.40 -18.35 -25.41
C GLN A 411 24.25 -17.66 -24.69
N ILE A 412 23.99 -16.40 -25.03
CA ILE A 412 22.85 -15.64 -24.50
C ILE A 412 21.54 -16.38 -24.78
N GLU A 413 21.37 -16.86 -26.03
CA GLU A 413 20.15 -17.58 -26.42
C GLU A 413 19.98 -18.91 -25.67
N GLN A 414 21.06 -19.67 -25.48
CA GLN A 414 21.03 -20.92 -24.72
C GLN A 414 20.65 -20.70 -23.26
N GLU A 415 21.29 -19.74 -22.58
CA GLU A 415 21.03 -19.44 -21.17
C GLU A 415 19.62 -18.88 -20.96
N PHE A 416 19.12 -18.02 -21.86
CA PHE A 416 17.73 -17.57 -21.77
C PHE A 416 16.71 -18.68 -22.03
N ASN A 417 16.99 -19.64 -22.93
CA ASN A 417 16.14 -20.80 -23.13
C ASN A 417 16.13 -21.68 -21.87
N GLN A 418 17.28 -21.91 -21.24
CA GLN A 418 17.36 -22.63 -19.97
C GLN A 418 16.57 -21.90 -18.87
N LEU A 419 16.73 -20.59 -18.72
CA LEU A 419 15.94 -19.78 -17.77
C LEU A 419 14.43 -19.92 -18.05
N GLN A 420 14.01 -19.91 -19.32
CA GLN A 420 12.60 -20.12 -19.67
C GLN A 420 12.09 -21.52 -19.30
N ASP A 421 12.90 -22.55 -19.49
CA ASP A 421 12.53 -23.92 -19.14
C ASP A 421 12.46 -24.09 -17.61
N GLU A 422 13.42 -23.53 -16.86
CA GLU A 422 13.40 -23.49 -15.38
C GLU A 422 12.15 -22.77 -14.85
N LEU A 423 11.81 -21.62 -15.42
CA LEU A 423 10.60 -20.87 -15.05
C LEU A 423 9.33 -21.65 -15.42
N LYS A 424 9.32 -22.34 -16.55
CA LYS A 424 8.19 -23.19 -16.97
C LYS A 424 7.98 -24.35 -15.99
N ASP A 425 9.05 -25.03 -15.62
CA ASP A 425 8.99 -26.12 -14.63
C ASP A 425 8.55 -25.60 -13.25
N GLN A 426 8.98 -24.42 -12.84
CA GLN A 426 8.49 -23.76 -11.63
C GLN A 426 7.00 -23.39 -11.72
N LEU A 427 6.54 -22.88 -12.87
CA LEU A 427 5.14 -22.57 -13.11
C LEU A 427 4.26 -23.82 -13.12
N GLU A 428 4.71 -24.93 -13.73
CA GLU A 428 3.94 -26.16 -13.84
C GLU A 428 3.97 -27.02 -12.55
N ASN A 429 5.09 -27.07 -11.82
CA ASN A 429 5.26 -27.90 -10.63
C ASN A 429 4.82 -27.23 -9.32
N ARG A 430 4.94 -25.91 -9.19
CA ARG A 430 4.54 -25.16 -7.98
C ARG A 430 3.14 -24.55 -8.05
N GLU A 431 2.53 -24.47 -9.22
CA GLU A 431 1.10 -24.14 -9.33
C GLU A 431 0.24 -25.07 -8.45
N ASN A 432 0.73 -26.24 -8.12
CA ASN A 432 -0.11 -27.25 -7.51
C ASN A 432 -0.09 -27.33 -5.99
N GLU A 433 0.91 -26.92 -5.21
CA GLU A 433 0.88 -27.37 -3.82
C GLU A 433 1.03 -26.30 -2.72
N THR A 434 1.93 -25.36 -2.76
CA THR A 434 2.20 -24.57 -1.55
C THR A 434 1.54 -23.20 -1.55
N ARG A 435 1.62 -22.43 -2.63
CA ARG A 435 0.97 -21.11 -2.75
C ARG A 435 -0.54 -21.22 -3.02
N ARG A 436 -0.95 -22.18 -3.86
CA ARG A 436 -2.36 -22.52 -4.06
C ARG A 436 -3.00 -22.90 -2.72
N SER A 437 -2.36 -23.75 -1.96
CA SER A 437 -2.87 -24.14 -0.65
C SER A 437 -2.94 -23.00 0.36
N LEU A 438 -1.99 -22.05 0.35
CA LEU A 438 -2.02 -20.90 1.26
C LEU A 438 -3.09 -19.85 0.90
N PHE A 439 -3.42 -19.69 -0.38
CA PHE A 439 -4.21 -18.54 -0.84
C PHE A 439 -5.54 -18.88 -1.54
N GLU A 440 -5.74 -20.06 -2.12
CA GLU A 440 -6.99 -20.39 -2.85
C GLU A 440 -8.22 -20.59 -1.97
N HIS A 441 -8.08 -20.96 -0.70
CA HIS A 441 -9.20 -21.16 0.21
C HIS A 441 -9.66 -19.89 0.95
N PHE A 442 -8.96 -18.77 0.80
CA PHE A 442 -9.39 -17.48 1.35
C PHE A 442 -10.66 -16.93 0.66
N ASP A 443 -11.02 -17.48 -0.50
CA ASP A 443 -11.87 -16.78 -1.44
C ASP A 443 -13.37 -16.99 -1.27
N VAL A 444 -13.84 -18.14 -0.80
CA VAL A 444 -15.29 -18.47 -0.75
C VAL A 444 -16.02 -17.66 0.30
N ASP A 445 -15.41 -17.44 1.46
CA ASP A 445 -16.00 -16.66 2.54
C ASP A 445 -15.88 -15.15 2.33
N VAL A 446 -14.83 -14.69 1.64
CA VAL A 446 -14.60 -13.26 1.34
C VAL A 446 -15.69 -12.72 0.41
N VAL A 447 -16.06 -13.45 -0.62
CA VAL A 447 -17.11 -13.04 -1.57
C VAL A 447 -18.46 -12.94 -0.88
N ARG A 448 -18.81 -13.92 -0.04
CA ARG A 448 -20.04 -13.89 0.76
C ARG A 448 -20.06 -12.70 1.72
N ASN A 449 -18.94 -12.46 2.42
CA ASN A 449 -18.78 -11.35 3.35
C ASN A 449 -18.79 -10.00 2.66
N LEU A 450 -18.18 -9.87 1.46
CA LEU A 450 -18.21 -8.64 0.68
C LEU A 450 -19.61 -8.25 0.24
N LYS A 451 -20.45 -9.21 -0.22
CA LYS A 451 -21.84 -8.93 -0.60
C LYS A 451 -22.68 -8.46 0.60
N THR A 452 -22.58 -9.15 1.71
CA THR A 452 -23.35 -8.82 2.93
C THR A 452 -22.86 -7.50 3.55
N ARG A 453 -21.55 -7.32 3.70
CA ARG A 453 -20.96 -6.09 4.25
C ARG A 453 -21.17 -4.88 3.34
N ARG A 454 -21.10 -5.05 2.00
CA ARG A 454 -21.31 -3.94 1.06
C ARG A 454 -22.69 -3.32 1.22
N THR A 455 -23.74 -4.13 1.32
CA THR A 455 -25.11 -3.61 1.49
C THR A 455 -25.27 -2.88 2.82
N THR A 456 -24.74 -3.46 3.90
CA THR A 456 -24.81 -2.88 5.24
C THR A 456 -23.96 -1.61 5.34
N THR A 457 -22.73 -1.63 4.80
CA THR A 457 -21.83 -0.46 4.84
C THR A 457 -22.34 0.68 3.98
N LEU A 458 -22.93 0.41 2.81
CA LEU A 458 -23.54 1.45 1.97
C LEU A 458 -24.75 2.09 2.66
N ALA A 459 -25.58 1.29 3.34
CA ALA A 459 -26.71 1.82 4.10
C ALA A 459 -26.23 2.74 5.25
N GLN A 460 -25.23 2.30 6.01
CA GLN A 460 -24.63 3.08 7.09
C GLN A 460 -23.95 4.36 6.58
N LEU A 461 -23.27 4.29 5.42
CA LEU A 461 -22.64 5.44 4.81
C LEU A 461 -23.67 6.47 4.34
N ASN A 462 -24.76 6.02 3.74
CA ASN A 462 -25.84 6.90 3.32
C ASN A 462 -26.50 7.59 4.54
N ASP A 463 -26.80 6.87 5.59
CA ASP A 463 -27.34 7.42 6.85
C ASP A 463 -26.38 8.49 7.45
N TYR A 464 -25.09 8.22 7.42
CA TYR A 464 -24.08 9.15 7.90
C TYR A 464 -24.00 10.43 7.04
N GLN A 465 -24.04 10.29 5.73
CA GLN A 465 -24.03 11.43 4.80
C GLN A 465 -25.30 12.27 4.94
N GLU A 466 -26.47 11.64 5.06
CA GLU A 466 -27.73 12.32 5.33
C GLU A 466 -27.68 13.12 6.63
N ASN A 467 -27.14 12.56 7.69
CA ASN A 467 -27.01 13.24 8.99
C ASN A 467 -26.07 14.46 8.92
N LEU A 468 -24.97 14.37 8.14
CA LEU A 468 -24.07 15.51 7.91
C LEU A 468 -24.77 16.64 7.13
N LEU A 469 -25.58 16.29 6.11
CA LEU A 469 -26.34 17.28 5.35
C LEU A 469 -27.42 17.93 6.19
N LEU A 470 -28.16 17.17 7.01
CA LEU A 470 -29.15 17.68 7.96
C LEU A 470 -28.49 18.63 8.97
N LEU A 471 -27.32 18.28 9.49
CA LEU A 471 -26.56 19.17 10.38
C LEU A 471 -26.20 20.49 9.70
N ALA A 472 -25.71 20.41 8.44
CA ALA A 472 -25.39 21.61 7.67
C ALA A 472 -26.65 22.47 7.41
N GLU A 473 -27.76 21.85 7.05
CA GLU A 473 -29.04 22.54 6.84
C GLU A 473 -29.51 23.24 8.12
N MET A 474 -29.46 22.56 9.27
CA MET A 474 -29.89 23.10 10.55
C MET A 474 -29.13 24.38 10.95
N PHE A 475 -27.81 24.41 10.73
CA PHE A 475 -26.97 25.55 11.17
C PHE A 475 -26.76 26.62 10.09
N LEU A 476 -27.01 26.31 8.82
CA LEU A 476 -26.68 27.20 7.69
C LEU A 476 -27.93 27.70 6.93
N SER A 477 -29.12 27.17 7.21
CA SER A 477 -30.35 27.56 6.52
C SER A 477 -30.69 29.07 6.59
N ASP A 478 -30.24 29.72 7.66
CA ASP A 478 -30.42 31.18 7.83
C ASP A 478 -29.46 32.03 6.97
N ASN A 479 -28.44 31.41 6.37
CA ASN A 479 -27.53 32.10 5.49
C ASN A 479 -28.18 32.34 4.11
N SER A 480 -28.17 33.55 3.63
CA SER A 480 -28.83 33.94 2.38
C SER A 480 -28.30 33.26 1.11
N ASP A 481 -27.08 32.66 1.18
CA ASP A 481 -26.42 31.99 0.08
C ASP A 481 -26.43 30.43 0.23
N PHE A 482 -27.10 29.92 1.26
CA PHE A 482 -27.24 28.47 1.46
C PHE A 482 -28.16 27.87 0.40
N GLN A 483 -27.64 26.89 -0.32
CA GLN A 483 -28.39 26.10 -1.30
C GLN A 483 -28.11 24.60 -1.08
N HIS A 484 -29.14 23.86 -0.80
CA HIS A 484 -29.10 22.41 -0.64
C HIS A 484 -29.08 21.69 -2.01
N SER A 485 -28.33 20.63 -2.13
CA SER A 485 -28.34 19.69 -3.25
C SER A 485 -28.40 18.25 -2.75
N GLU A 486 -28.61 17.28 -3.63
CA GLU A 486 -28.81 15.87 -3.27
C GLU A 486 -27.61 15.25 -2.50
N THR A 487 -26.39 15.67 -2.79
CA THR A 487 -25.16 15.14 -2.17
C THR A 487 -24.30 16.21 -1.51
N GLY A 488 -24.79 17.45 -1.42
CA GLY A 488 -23.97 18.54 -0.90
C GLY A 488 -24.76 19.81 -0.68
N PHE A 489 -24.06 20.92 -0.49
CA PHE A 489 -24.63 22.25 -0.31
C PHE A 489 -23.66 23.35 -0.73
N ARG A 490 -24.20 24.53 -0.97
CA ARG A 490 -23.42 25.74 -1.21
C ARG A 490 -23.52 26.66 -0.01
N SER A 491 -22.42 27.20 0.46
CA SER A 491 -22.37 28.20 1.53
C SER A 491 -21.10 29.03 1.40
N SER A 492 -21.20 30.33 1.68
CA SER A 492 -20.09 31.29 1.62
C SER A 492 -19.36 31.30 0.26
N GLY A 493 -20.15 31.13 -0.83
CA GLY A 493 -19.65 31.15 -2.20
C GLY A 493 -18.95 29.87 -2.65
N LYS A 494 -18.79 28.86 -1.76
CA LYS A 494 -18.17 27.57 -2.04
C LYS A 494 -19.21 26.45 -2.10
N TYR A 495 -18.91 25.41 -2.90
CA TYR A 495 -19.69 24.19 -2.94
C TYR A 495 -19.02 23.09 -2.11
N TYR A 496 -19.80 22.42 -1.27
CA TYR A 496 -19.38 21.31 -0.40
C TYR A 496 -20.13 20.04 -0.80
N ASP A 497 -19.43 18.90 -0.90
CA ASP A 497 -20.04 17.59 -1.16
C ASP A 497 -19.65 16.61 -0.06
N VAL A 498 -20.59 15.78 0.41
CA VAL A 498 -20.39 14.78 1.46
C VAL A 498 -19.89 13.45 0.93
N SER A 499 -19.81 13.29 -0.40
CA SER A 499 -19.38 12.06 -1.04
C SER A 499 -18.02 12.20 -1.72
N TRP A 500 -17.17 11.21 -1.52
CA TRP A 500 -15.90 11.04 -2.21
C TRP A 500 -16.05 9.87 -3.22
N PRO A 501 -15.57 9.95 -4.47
CA PRO A 501 -14.77 11.01 -5.12
C PRO A 501 -15.60 12.11 -5.82
N VAL A 502 -16.91 12.17 -5.61
CA VAL A 502 -17.83 13.12 -6.29
C VAL A 502 -17.43 14.57 -6.03
N ALA A 503 -16.91 14.88 -4.84
CA ALA A 503 -16.40 16.19 -4.50
C ALA A 503 -15.29 16.66 -5.47
N ASP A 504 -14.34 15.79 -5.81
CA ASP A 504 -13.26 16.12 -6.77
C ASP A 504 -13.78 16.29 -8.20
N GLU A 505 -14.75 15.46 -8.62
CA GLU A 505 -15.35 15.55 -9.97
C GLU A 505 -16.12 16.86 -10.18
N LYS A 506 -16.66 17.45 -9.10
CA LYS A 506 -17.46 18.68 -9.13
C LYS A 506 -16.69 19.93 -8.73
N ASP A 507 -15.38 19.85 -8.50
CA ASP A 507 -14.56 20.94 -7.93
C ASP A 507 -15.14 21.49 -6.61
N ALA A 508 -15.68 20.57 -5.79
CA ALA A 508 -16.30 20.85 -4.50
C ALA A 508 -15.32 20.55 -3.36
N GLU A 509 -15.41 21.28 -2.26
CA GLU A 509 -14.71 20.91 -1.05
C GLU A 509 -15.39 19.68 -0.41
N PHE A 510 -14.60 18.64 -0.04
CA PHE A 510 -15.13 17.48 0.62
C PHE A 510 -15.52 17.79 2.07
N PHE A 511 -16.82 17.73 2.36
CA PHE A 511 -17.36 18.05 3.69
C PHE A 511 -17.24 16.82 4.63
N ARG A 512 -16.44 16.97 5.66
CA ARG A 512 -16.17 15.89 6.66
C ARG A 512 -16.07 16.47 8.08
N PRO A 513 -16.45 15.65 9.11
CA PRO A 513 -16.55 16.12 10.49
C PRO A 513 -15.20 16.48 11.14
N ASN A 514 -14.10 15.90 10.65
CA ASN A 514 -12.80 15.99 11.33
C ASN A 514 -11.90 17.11 10.81
N GLN A 515 -12.29 17.80 9.74
CA GLN A 515 -11.43 18.81 9.08
C GLN A 515 -12.25 19.95 8.50
N GLY A 516 -11.58 21.10 8.34
CA GLY A 516 -12.12 22.27 7.63
C GLY A 516 -13.43 22.79 8.20
N TYR A 517 -14.37 23.14 7.31
CA TYR A 517 -15.66 23.72 7.64
C TYR A 517 -16.56 22.75 8.41
N GLY A 518 -16.50 21.45 8.11
CA GLY A 518 -17.29 20.44 8.81
C GLY A 518 -16.93 20.33 10.28
N LYS A 519 -15.64 20.41 10.64
CA LYS A 519 -15.20 20.42 12.04
C LYS A 519 -15.75 21.65 12.78
N GLN A 520 -15.66 22.82 12.16
CA GLN A 520 -16.18 24.06 12.74
C GLN A 520 -17.68 23.94 13.05
N LEU A 521 -18.44 23.37 12.13
CA LEU A 521 -19.88 23.20 12.28
C LEU A 521 -20.25 22.21 13.39
N ILE A 522 -19.48 21.14 13.52
CA ILE A 522 -19.64 20.20 14.64
C ILE A 522 -19.28 20.84 15.97
N ASP A 523 -18.20 21.61 16.03
CA ASP A 523 -17.80 22.29 17.25
C ASP A 523 -18.89 23.29 17.70
N ILE A 524 -19.54 24.01 16.76
CA ILE A 524 -20.70 24.88 17.02
C ILE A 524 -21.87 24.04 17.58
N ALA A 525 -22.22 22.95 16.88
CA ALA A 525 -23.31 22.08 17.30
C ALA A 525 -23.11 21.48 18.70
N LEU A 526 -21.89 21.11 19.03
CA LEU A 526 -21.55 20.60 20.37
C LEU A 526 -21.63 21.70 21.46
N HIS A 527 -21.34 22.94 21.12
CA HIS A 527 -21.47 24.07 22.06
C HIS A 527 -22.93 24.44 22.29
N GLU A 528 -23.74 24.55 21.26
CA GLU A 528 -25.16 24.88 21.36
C GLU A 528 -25.99 23.76 21.96
N GLY A 529 -25.61 22.49 21.71
CA GLY A 529 -26.30 21.31 22.25
C GLY A 529 -26.17 21.12 23.78
N LYS A 530 -25.26 21.82 24.44
CA LYS A 530 -25.10 21.71 25.93
C LYS A 530 -26.25 22.31 26.74
N ASP A 531 -27.01 23.21 26.16
CA ASP A 531 -28.13 23.85 26.84
C ASP A 531 -29.45 23.05 26.77
N LEU A 532 -29.50 21.97 25.99
CA LEU A 532 -30.67 21.10 25.85
C LEU A 532 -30.80 20.08 26.97
N SER A 533 -29.93 20.02 27.97
CA SER A 533 -29.80 18.94 28.95
C SER A 533 -30.73 19.01 30.17
N THR A 534 -31.65 19.96 30.25
CA THR A 534 -32.61 20.05 31.41
C THR A 534 -34.03 19.88 30.91
N LEU A 535 -34.56 18.63 31.02
CA LEU A 535 -35.86 18.35 30.41
C LEU A 535 -36.86 17.66 31.31
N PRO A 536 -37.83 18.38 31.83
CA PRO A 536 -39.17 17.82 31.92
C PRO A 536 -39.82 17.75 30.53
N VAL A 537 -40.80 16.86 30.34
CA VAL A 537 -41.59 16.75 29.11
C VAL A 537 -42.47 18.00 28.99
N CYS A 538 -41.96 19.03 28.37
CA CYS A 538 -42.66 20.31 28.20
C CYS A 538 -42.95 20.68 26.71
N GLN A 539 -42.55 19.79 25.80
CA GLN A 539 -42.76 19.97 24.35
C GLN A 539 -43.44 18.75 23.75
N ARG A 540 -44.30 19.02 22.77
CA ARG A 540 -44.94 17.99 21.94
C ARG A 540 -44.51 18.19 20.49
N LEU A 541 -43.98 17.11 19.89
CA LEU A 541 -43.58 17.04 18.48
C LEU A 541 -44.73 16.44 17.69
N ASN A 542 -45.28 17.23 16.76
CA ASN A 542 -46.36 16.79 15.89
C ASN A 542 -45.76 16.33 14.55
N PHE A 543 -45.54 15.00 14.41
CA PHE A 543 -44.99 14.40 13.20
C PHE A 543 -46.05 14.21 12.12
N ILE A 544 -45.63 14.32 10.83
CA ILE A 544 -46.45 14.01 9.67
C ILE A 544 -45.96 12.73 9.04
N TYR A 545 -46.83 11.77 8.87
CA TYR A 545 -46.51 10.56 8.10
C TYR A 545 -46.51 10.88 6.61
N GLN A 546 -45.31 10.92 6.01
CA GLN A 546 -45.13 11.04 4.57
C GLN A 546 -44.52 9.72 4.02
N PRO A 547 -45.28 8.95 3.22
CA PRO A 547 -44.75 7.72 2.65
C PRO A 547 -43.73 8.05 1.55
N LYS A 548 -42.43 8.01 1.88
CA LYS A 548 -41.35 7.96 0.90
C LYS A 548 -41.10 6.50 0.51
N ALA A 549 -40.65 6.24 -0.73
CA ALA A 549 -40.31 4.90 -1.19
C ALA A 549 -39.24 4.27 -0.25
N GLY A 550 -39.61 3.14 0.38
CA GLY A 550 -38.75 2.43 1.35
C GLY A 550 -39.10 2.64 2.83
N GLN A 551 -40.07 3.48 3.18
CA GLN A 551 -40.56 3.57 4.56
C GLN A 551 -41.47 2.37 4.91
N LEU A 552 -41.09 1.68 5.98
CA LEU A 552 -41.68 0.40 6.40
C LEU A 552 -43.06 0.59 7.02
N ALA A 553 -43.86 -0.47 6.93
CA ALA A 553 -45.25 -0.56 7.47
C ALA A 553 -45.36 -0.27 8.98
N ASP A 554 -44.25 -0.41 9.73
CA ASP A 554 -44.23 -0.33 11.20
C ASP A 554 -44.53 1.08 11.72
N VAL A 555 -44.01 2.14 11.08
CA VAL A 555 -44.31 3.54 11.46
C VAL A 555 -45.79 3.88 11.17
N LYS A 556 -46.38 3.28 10.12
CA LYS A 556 -47.80 3.47 9.78
C LYS A 556 -48.72 3.00 10.90
N LEU A 557 -48.31 2.00 11.69
CA LEU A 557 -49.13 1.50 12.83
C LEU A 557 -49.22 2.52 13.98
N LEU A 558 -48.38 3.53 13.99
CA LEU A 558 -48.39 4.64 14.95
C LEU A 558 -49.20 5.82 14.50
N CYS A 559 -49.77 5.81 13.28
CA CYS A 559 -50.64 6.92 12.80
C CYS A 559 -51.84 7.07 13.73
N GLN A 560 -52.17 8.34 14.06
CA GLN A 560 -53.22 8.74 15.01
C GLN A 560 -52.96 8.29 16.45
N LYS A 561 -51.74 7.87 16.79
CA LYS A 561 -51.31 7.61 18.16
C LYS A 561 -50.49 8.78 18.68
N SER A 562 -50.47 8.91 20.00
CA SER A 562 -49.65 9.83 20.77
C SER A 562 -48.94 9.09 21.89
N GLY A 563 -47.89 9.71 22.41
CA GLY A 563 -47.10 9.10 23.46
C GLY A 563 -45.93 9.97 23.95
N GLN A 564 -45.00 9.34 24.61
CA GLN A 564 -43.76 9.98 25.05
C GLN A 564 -42.56 9.28 24.42
N LEU A 565 -41.47 10.06 24.17
CA LEU A 565 -40.22 9.61 23.65
C LEU A 565 -39.07 10.17 24.50
N LEU A 566 -38.10 9.35 24.80
CA LEU A 566 -36.89 9.69 25.55
C LEU A 566 -35.65 9.33 24.72
N LEU A 567 -34.75 10.30 24.54
CA LEU A 567 -33.43 10.08 24.00
C LEU A 567 -32.42 10.11 25.14
N ALA A 568 -31.65 9.05 25.27
CA ALA A 568 -30.57 8.94 26.24
C ALA A 568 -29.27 8.56 25.55
N LYS A 569 -28.14 9.02 26.10
CA LYS A 569 -26.79 8.63 25.69
C LYS A 569 -26.21 7.69 26.75
N VAL A 570 -25.67 6.56 26.32
CA VAL A 570 -24.91 5.64 27.13
C VAL A 570 -23.48 5.59 26.60
N SER A 571 -22.52 5.78 27.48
CA SER A 571 -21.09 5.67 27.16
C SER A 571 -20.48 4.59 28.06
N ILE A 572 -19.77 3.65 27.43
CA ILE A 572 -19.07 2.54 28.10
C ILE A 572 -17.64 2.56 27.64
N GLY A 573 -16.68 2.64 28.56
CA GLY A 573 -15.27 2.63 28.21
C GLY A 573 -14.38 3.15 29.31
N ASN A 574 -13.12 3.35 28.97
CA ASN A 574 -12.10 3.96 29.80
C ASN A 574 -11.62 5.30 29.18
N GLN A 575 -10.54 5.87 29.73
CA GLN A 575 -10.01 7.17 29.24
C GLN A 575 -9.48 7.10 27.80
N GLU A 576 -9.12 5.92 27.29
CA GLU A 576 -8.53 5.75 25.96
C GLU A 576 -9.55 5.31 24.90
N GLN A 577 -10.54 4.50 25.31
CA GLN A 577 -11.55 3.96 24.38
C GLN A 577 -12.93 4.07 24.98
N GLN A 578 -13.83 4.79 24.30
CA GLN A 578 -15.24 4.91 24.67
C GLN A 578 -16.13 4.42 23.55
N ARG A 579 -17.10 3.56 23.88
CA ARG A 579 -18.20 3.19 23.00
C ARG A 579 -19.43 3.95 23.45
N GLU A 580 -20.01 4.71 22.55
CA GLU A 580 -21.19 5.52 22.80
C GLU A 580 -22.36 5.07 21.95
N GLN A 581 -23.54 5.03 22.54
CA GLN A 581 -24.78 4.75 21.83
C GLN A 581 -25.88 5.70 22.28
N LEU A 582 -26.66 6.17 21.30
CA LEU A 582 -27.92 6.87 21.55
C LEU A 582 -29.04 5.84 21.62
N LEU A 583 -29.79 5.85 22.72
CA LEU A 583 -30.93 5.01 22.95
C LEU A 583 -32.21 5.81 22.74
N VAL A 584 -33.06 5.34 21.83
CA VAL A 584 -34.36 5.98 21.54
C VAL A 584 -35.46 5.11 22.11
N ALA A 585 -35.94 5.46 23.29
CA ALA A 585 -37.09 4.81 23.89
C ALA A 585 -38.40 5.56 23.57
N ALA A 586 -39.45 4.87 23.15
CA ALA A 586 -40.72 5.49 22.91
C ALA A 586 -41.85 4.57 23.39
N VAL A 587 -42.91 5.18 23.90
CA VAL A 587 -44.16 4.49 24.33
C VAL A 587 -45.36 5.28 23.87
N THR A 588 -46.47 4.60 23.65
CA THR A 588 -47.76 5.26 23.41
C THR A 588 -48.41 5.72 24.74
N GLU A 589 -49.40 6.61 24.69
CA GLU A 589 -50.15 7.03 25.88
C GLU A 589 -50.80 5.86 26.64
N ASN A 590 -51.10 4.76 25.94
CA ASN A 590 -51.63 3.54 26.55
C ASN A 590 -50.57 2.65 27.20
N GLY A 591 -49.29 3.09 27.17
CA GLY A 591 -48.16 2.34 27.74
C GLY A 591 -47.61 1.23 26.82
N GLU A 592 -48.06 1.13 25.57
CA GLU A 592 -47.50 0.18 24.60
C GLU A 592 -46.07 0.62 24.22
N VAL A 593 -45.13 -0.31 24.29
CA VAL A 593 -43.74 -0.08 23.92
C VAL A 593 -43.58 -0.02 22.39
N VAL A 594 -42.90 0.99 21.88
CA VAL A 594 -42.54 1.12 20.50
C VAL A 594 -41.12 0.53 20.32
N ALA A 595 -40.91 -0.30 19.30
CA ALA A 595 -39.58 -0.86 19.00
C ALA A 595 -38.57 0.27 18.71
N GLU A 596 -37.33 0.14 19.17
CA GLU A 596 -36.29 1.17 19.06
C GLU A 596 -36.07 1.64 17.61
N GLU A 597 -36.03 0.71 16.65
CA GLU A 597 -35.90 1.06 15.22
C GLU A 597 -37.09 1.93 14.74
N THR A 598 -38.29 1.62 15.17
CA THR A 598 -39.52 2.38 14.82
C THR A 598 -39.50 3.75 15.49
N ALA A 599 -39.05 3.84 16.74
CA ALA A 599 -38.85 5.09 17.46
C ALA A 599 -37.81 5.99 16.81
N SER A 600 -36.67 5.41 16.38
CA SER A 600 -35.61 6.12 15.63
C SER A 600 -36.12 6.63 14.29
N ARG A 601 -36.99 5.87 13.60
CA ARG A 601 -37.61 6.29 12.34
C ARG A 601 -38.66 7.38 12.55
N LEU A 602 -39.36 7.37 13.68
CA LEU A 602 -40.27 8.42 14.05
C LEU A 602 -39.58 9.78 14.16
N LEU A 603 -38.37 9.84 14.75
CA LEU A 603 -37.54 11.06 14.85
C LEU A 603 -37.06 11.62 13.49
N ARG A 604 -37.09 10.81 12.45
CA ARG A 604 -36.69 11.24 11.07
C ARG A 604 -37.89 11.74 10.25
N LEU A 605 -39.09 11.73 10.79
CA LEU A 605 -40.28 12.26 10.09
C LEU A 605 -40.30 13.78 10.15
N PRO A 606 -40.89 14.42 9.12
CA PRO A 606 -41.07 15.87 9.14
C PRO A 606 -42.06 16.26 10.23
N LEU A 607 -41.79 17.39 10.88
CA LEU A 607 -42.66 18.01 11.89
C LEU A 607 -43.64 18.97 11.21
N SER A 608 -44.89 18.93 11.62
CA SER A 608 -45.86 19.97 11.29
C SER A 608 -45.73 21.17 12.23
N GLU A 609 -45.57 20.92 13.50
CA GLU A 609 -45.53 21.94 14.54
C GLU A 609 -44.85 21.39 15.79
N VAL A 610 -44.19 22.25 16.56
CA VAL A 610 -43.71 21.99 17.91
C VAL A 610 -44.54 22.82 18.89
N THR A 611 -45.31 22.16 19.75
CA THR A 611 -46.16 22.84 20.70
C THR A 611 -45.62 22.73 22.12
N SER A 612 -45.61 23.84 22.88
CA SER A 612 -45.30 23.79 24.30
C SER A 612 -46.52 23.24 25.07
N ILE A 613 -46.25 22.34 25.98
CA ILE A 613 -47.27 21.71 26.86
C ILE A 613 -46.87 21.94 28.32
N ASP A 614 -47.87 21.78 29.20
CA ASP A 614 -47.56 21.76 30.64
C ASP A 614 -46.63 20.60 30.97
N GLU A 615 -45.73 20.83 31.95
CA GLU A 615 -44.76 19.85 32.39
C GLU A 615 -45.45 18.52 32.76
N GLN A 616 -45.06 17.43 32.09
CA GLN A 616 -45.58 16.11 32.34
C GLN A 616 -44.49 15.18 32.90
N PRO A 617 -44.83 14.33 33.86
CA PRO A 617 -43.88 13.32 34.32
C PRO A 617 -43.65 12.25 33.23
N LEU A 618 -42.44 11.68 33.24
CA LEU A 618 -42.14 10.53 32.38
C LEU A 618 -43.04 9.35 32.76
N LEU A 619 -43.59 8.69 31.76
CA LEU A 619 -44.34 7.47 31.96
C LEU A 619 -43.41 6.37 32.52
N PRO A 620 -43.81 5.64 33.57
CA PRO A 620 -42.98 4.57 34.15
C PRO A 620 -42.58 3.51 33.13
N THR A 621 -43.44 3.23 32.15
CA THR A 621 -43.14 2.30 31.03
C THR A 621 -42.04 2.79 30.11
N LEU A 622 -41.91 4.13 29.90
CA LEU A 622 -40.85 4.73 29.11
C LEU A 622 -39.48 4.59 29.80
N THR A 623 -39.45 4.88 31.10
CA THR A 623 -38.23 4.72 31.91
C THR A 623 -37.78 3.25 31.95
N ALA A 624 -38.74 2.32 32.16
CA ALA A 624 -38.46 0.89 32.12
C ALA A 624 -37.93 0.42 30.76
N GLN A 625 -38.51 0.93 29.66
CA GLN A 625 -38.01 0.61 28.31
C GLN A 625 -36.59 1.14 28.08
N CYS A 626 -36.29 2.37 28.52
CA CYS A 626 -34.95 2.93 28.42
C CYS A 626 -33.93 2.07 29.20
N GLU A 627 -34.25 1.58 30.38
CA GLU A 627 -33.41 0.67 31.16
C GLU A 627 -33.22 -0.70 30.47
N VAL A 628 -34.23 -1.22 29.80
CA VAL A 628 -34.12 -2.47 29.02
C VAL A 628 -33.14 -2.26 27.86
N LEU A 629 -33.22 -1.16 27.09
CA LEU A 629 -32.31 -0.84 26.01
C LEU A 629 -30.90 -0.63 26.51
N ARG A 630 -30.74 0.10 27.61
CA ARG A 630 -29.44 0.31 28.27
C ARG A 630 -28.79 -1.02 28.63
N ASN A 631 -29.51 -1.90 29.31
CA ASN A 631 -28.98 -3.19 29.75
C ASN A 631 -28.66 -4.09 28.55
N SER A 632 -29.46 -4.03 27.47
CA SER A 632 -29.17 -4.75 26.23
C SER A 632 -27.85 -4.29 25.60
N PHE A 633 -27.61 -2.98 25.56
CA PHE A 633 -26.35 -2.43 25.07
C PHE A 633 -25.14 -2.82 25.93
N ILE A 634 -25.30 -2.75 27.27
CA ILE A 634 -24.25 -3.18 28.21
C ILE A 634 -23.90 -4.65 27.97
N GLN A 635 -24.88 -5.53 27.89
CA GLN A 635 -24.69 -6.96 27.62
C GLN A 635 -24.04 -7.22 26.24
N GLN A 636 -24.35 -6.39 25.26
CA GLN A 636 -23.70 -6.47 23.95
C GLN A 636 -22.21 -6.15 24.06
N VAL A 637 -21.85 -5.04 24.74
CA VAL A 637 -20.45 -4.64 24.94
C VAL A 637 -19.70 -5.66 25.79
N GLU A 638 -20.32 -6.22 26.84
CA GLU A 638 -19.71 -7.28 27.66
C GLU A 638 -19.40 -8.53 26.82
N ARG A 639 -20.32 -8.97 25.96
CA ARG A 639 -20.08 -10.10 25.04
C ARG A 639 -18.97 -9.82 24.05
N ASP A 640 -18.93 -8.61 23.49
CA ASP A 640 -17.87 -8.20 22.56
C ASP A 640 -16.51 -8.17 23.28
N ASN A 641 -16.49 -7.68 24.52
CA ASN A 641 -15.27 -7.65 25.36
C ASN A 641 -14.79 -9.06 25.72
N GLU A 642 -15.72 -9.98 26.05
CA GLU A 642 -15.39 -11.38 26.32
C GLU A 642 -14.79 -12.08 25.09
N LEU A 643 -15.38 -11.85 23.91
CA LEU A 643 -14.83 -12.37 22.65
C LEU A 643 -13.43 -11.81 22.38
N TYR A 644 -13.26 -10.49 22.53
CA TYR A 644 -11.97 -9.83 22.36
C TYR A 644 -10.92 -10.35 23.34
N TYR A 645 -11.27 -10.50 24.63
CA TYR A 645 -10.37 -11.05 25.63
C TYR A 645 -9.90 -12.47 25.26
N ASN A 646 -10.83 -13.34 24.90
CA ASN A 646 -10.49 -14.72 24.51
C ASN A 646 -9.59 -14.76 23.26
N GLU A 647 -9.82 -13.89 22.28
CA GLU A 647 -8.97 -13.79 21.09
C GLU A 647 -7.55 -13.29 21.43
N GLU A 648 -7.42 -12.32 22.32
CA GLU A 648 -6.14 -11.78 22.77
C GLU A 648 -5.36 -12.81 23.61
N VAL A 649 -6.03 -13.53 24.52
CA VAL A 649 -5.40 -14.63 25.29
C VAL A 649 -4.86 -15.69 24.34
N GLU A 650 -5.69 -16.19 23.41
CA GLU A 650 -5.26 -17.19 22.43
C GLU A 650 -4.09 -16.70 21.57
N LYS A 651 -4.05 -15.44 21.25
CA LYS A 651 -2.97 -14.79 20.50
C LYS A 651 -1.67 -14.75 21.30
N LEU A 652 -1.72 -14.32 22.55
CA LEU A 652 -0.56 -14.23 23.43
C LEU A 652 0.00 -15.59 23.80
N GLU A 653 -0.86 -16.59 24.03
CA GLU A 653 -0.43 -17.98 24.21
C GLU A 653 0.35 -18.49 22.99
N ARG A 654 -0.13 -18.20 21.77
CA ARG A 654 0.56 -18.57 20.53
C ARG A 654 1.88 -17.81 20.36
N TRP A 655 1.91 -16.53 20.72
CA TRP A 655 3.12 -15.72 20.68
C TRP A 655 4.20 -16.31 21.62
N SER A 656 3.83 -16.67 22.83
CA SER A 656 4.76 -17.29 23.80
C SER A 656 5.22 -18.67 23.34
N GLU A 657 4.32 -19.46 22.74
CA GLU A 657 4.65 -20.79 22.19
C GLU A 657 5.58 -20.68 20.97
N ASP A 658 5.38 -19.72 20.06
CA ASP A 658 6.28 -19.47 18.93
C ASP A 658 7.71 -19.19 19.40
N ARG A 659 7.90 -18.42 20.46
CA ARG A 659 9.21 -18.13 21.06
C ARG A 659 9.83 -19.36 21.72
N ARG A 660 9.03 -20.17 22.41
CA ARG A 660 9.49 -21.44 23.03
C ARG A 660 9.94 -22.44 21.97
N ILE A 661 9.15 -22.63 20.91
CA ILE A 661 9.49 -23.52 19.78
C ILE A 661 10.79 -23.07 19.09
N ALA A 662 11.01 -21.77 18.93
CA ALA A 662 12.23 -21.25 18.31
C ALA A 662 13.49 -21.59 19.12
N LEU A 663 13.42 -21.50 20.45
CA LEU A 663 14.52 -21.91 21.34
C LEU A 663 14.83 -23.39 21.19
N ASP A 664 13.82 -24.24 21.19
CA ASP A 664 13.96 -25.68 21.02
C ASP A 664 14.56 -26.05 19.65
N LEU A 665 14.13 -25.37 18.60
CA LEU A 665 14.63 -25.58 17.25
C LEU A 665 16.10 -25.16 17.12
N ARG A 666 16.51 -24.05 17.73
CA ARG A 666 17.91 -23.60 17.69
C ARG A 666 18.84 -24.60 18.38
N ILE A 667 18.42 -25.16 19.52
CA ILE A 667 19.18 -26.21 20.20
C ILE A 667 19.32 -27.44 19.31
N LYS A 668 18.23 -27.92 18.67
CA LYS A 668 18.25 -29.05 17.75
C LYS A 668 19.15 -28.83 16.54
N GLN A 669 19.14 -27.62 15.98
CA GLN A 669 20.02 -27.24 14.87
C GLN A 669 21.49 -27.28 15.28
N LEU A 670 21.85 -26.70 16.41
CA LEU A 670 23.23 -26.74 16.93
C LEU A 670 23.69 -28.19 17.21
N ASP A 671 22.82 -29.04 17.73
CA ASP A 671 23.15 -30.46 17.93
C ASP A 671 23.43 -31.19 16.60
N ALA A 672 22.67 -30.84 15.53
CA ALA A 672 22.91 -31.40 14.19
C ALA A 672 24.22 -30.86 13.59
N GLU A 673 24.48 -29.55 13.68
CA GLU A 673 25.71 -28.88 13.22
C GLU A 673 26.94 -29.44 13.93
N ILE A 674 26.88 -29.65 15.26
CA ILE A 674 27.91 -30.25 16.08
C ILE A 674 28.20 -31.70 15.61
N LYS A 675 27.14 -32.47 15.34
CA LYS A 675 27.26 -33.84 14.84
C LYS A 675 27.95 -33.89 13.48
N GLU A 676 27.61 -32.98 12.59
CA GLU A 676 28.18 -32.87 11.24
C GLU A 676 29.65 -32.36 11.29
N ALA A 677 29.90 -31.32 12.05
CA ALA A 677 31.27 -30.79 12.29
C ALA A 677 32.20 -31.85 12.90
N ARG A 678 31.71 -32.71 13.81
CA ARG A 678 32.45 -33.86 14.35
C ARG A 678 32.80 -34.89 13.27
N LYS A 679 31.86 -35.15 12.36
CA LYS A 679 32.06 -36.11 11.25
C LYS A 679 33.09 -35.56 10.26
N THR A 680 32.95 -34.31 9.87
CA THR A 680 33.86 -33.60 8.94
C THR A 680 35.29 -33.54 9.52
N ALA A 681 35.44 -33.13 10.78
CA ALA A 681 36.73 -33.02 11.45
C ALA A 681 37.50 -34.36 11.50
N ARG A 682 36.82 -35.50 11.47
CA ARG A 682 37.44 -36.82 11.41
C ARG A 682 37.96 -37.22 10.02
N GLN A 683 37.38 -36.64 8.95
CA GLN A 683 37.67 -37.02 7.56
C GLN A 683 38.74 -36.10 6.89
N LEU A 684 39.08 -34.98 7.47
CA LEU A 684 40.03 -34.01 6.91
C LEU A 684 41.47 -34.59 6.88
N PRO A 685 42.22 -34.45 5.79
CA PRO A 685 43.56 -35.02 5.63
C PRO A 685 44.66 -34.17 6.30
N SER A 686 44.50 -32.84 6.35
CA SER A 686 45.52 -31.88 6.82
C SER A 686 45.44 -31.59 8.32
N LEU A 687 46.58 -31.50 9.00
CA LEU A 687 46.65 -31.15 10.43
C LEU A 687 46.09 -29.73 10.69
N LYS A 688 46.36 -28.77 9.79
CA LYS A 688 45.88 -27.37 9.90
C LYS A 688 44.36 -27.34 9.84
N GLU A 689 43.76 -27.96 8.85
CA GLU A 689 42.32 -28.08 8.68
C GLU A 689 41.64 -28.79 9.86
N LYS A 690 42.25 -29.85 10.40
CA LYS A 690 41.77 -30.53 11.63
C LYS A 690 41.77 -29.57 12.84
N MET A 691 42.76 -28.70 12.96
CA MET A 691 42.80 -27.72 14.06
C MET A 691 41.72 -26.65 13.92
N GLU A 692 41.47 -26.17 12.71
CA GLU A 692 40.38 -25.20 12.42
C GLU A 692 39.00 -25.82 12.66
N ALA A 693 38.76 -27.02 12.14
CA ALA A 693 37.50 -27.74 12.37
C ALA A 693 37.28 -28.03 13.87
N LYS A 694 38.34 -28.31 14.64
CA LYS A 694 38.24 -28.51 16.09
C LYS A 694 37.93 -27.18 16.84
N ARG A 695 38.40 -26.05 16.35
CA ARG A 695 38.06 -24.74 16.90
C ARG A 695 36.60 -24.40 16.63
N LEU A 696 36.10 -24.64 15.41
CA LEU A 696 34.71 -24.46 15.02
C LEU A 696 33.81 -25.35 15.89
N LEU A 697 34.12 -26.63 16.02
CA LEU A 697 33.37 -27.54 16.85
C LEU A 697 33.25 -27.04 18.31
N LYS A 698 34.35 -26.54 18.86
CA LYS A 698 34.37 -26.01 20.25
C LYS A 698 33.58 -24.73 20.38
N ALA A 699 33.49 -23.92 19.31
CA ALA A 699 32.66 -22.71 19.28
C ALA A 699 31.17 -23.07 19.28
N LEU A 700 30.75 -24.03 18.42
CA LEU A 700 29.39 -24.53 18.37
C LEU A 700 28.94 -25.21 19.69
N GLU A 701 29.80 -26.01 20.31
CA GLU A 701 29.52 -26.59 21.60
C GLU A 701 29.34 -25.54 22.69
N ARG A 702 30.16 -24.49 22.70
CA ARG A 702 30.00 -23.37 23.64
C ARG A 702 28.73 -22.60 23.40
N GLU A 703 28.37 -22.34 22.14
CA GLU A 703 27.12 -21.65 21.78
C GLU A 703 25.91 -22.45 22.29
N ARG A 704 25.88 -23.76 21.99
CA ARG A 704 24.81 -24.63 22.47
C ARG A 704 24.72 -24.65 24.02
N ASP A 705 25.87 -24.79 24.72
CA ASP A 705 25.87 -24.79 26.18
C ASP A 705 25.43 -23.47 26.79
N ASN A 706 25.77 -22.35 26.15
CA ASN A 706 25.30 -21.04 26.56
C ASN A 706 23.78 -20.91 26.37
N ILE A 707 23.24 -21.34 25.23
CA ILE A 707 21.80 -21.34 24.99
C ILE A 707 21.07 -22.24 25.97
N MET A 708 21.61 -23.41 26.25
CA MET A 708 21.01 -24.31 27.26
C MET A 708 21.04 -23.73 28.69
N LEU A 709 22.08 -23.00 29.06
CA LEU A 709 22.13 -22.31 30.36
C LEU A 709 21.10 -21.17 30.43
N GLN A 710 20.92 -20.45 29.33
CA GLN A 710 19.98 -19.33 29.25
C GLN A 710 18.53 -19.79 28.98
N TYR A 711 18.31 -21.02 28.56
CA TYR A 711 17.00 -21.55 28.16
C TYR A 711 15.93 -21.38 29.25
N HIS A 712 16.24 -21.70 30.48
CA HIS A 712 15.32 -21.58 31.59
C HIS A 712 15.01 -20.10 31.93
N ASP A 713 16.02 -19.24 31.83
CA ASP A 713 15.86 -17.82 32.09
C ASP A 713 15.04 -17.14 30.97
N GLU A 714 15.32 -17.50 29.72
CA GLU A 714 14.54 -16.98 28.57
C GLU A 714 13.09 -17.48 28.61
N LYS A 715 12.86 -18.73 28.94
CA LYS A 715 11.51 -19.28 29.10
C LYS A 715 10.74 -18.54 30.21
N LYS A 716 11.39 -18.26 31.32
CA LYS A 716 10.79 -17.48 32.42
C LYS A 716 10.51 -16.04 32.03
N LYS A 717 11.38 -15.42 31.22
CA LYS A 717 11.12 -14.06 30.69
C LYS A 717 9.92 -14.03 29.74
N ILE A 718 9.77 -15.04 28.89
CA ILE A 718 8.62 -15.17 27.99
C ILE A 718 7.34 -15.27 28.81
N GLU A 719 7.31 -16.10 29.86
CA GLU A 719 6.14 -16.25 30.74
C GLU A 719 5.83 -14.93 31.47
N GLN A 720 6.83 -14.22 31.98
CA GLN A 720 6.62 -12.92 32.63
C GLN A 720 6.11 -11.84 31.67
N GLU A 721 6.53 -11.89 30.42
CA GLU A 721 6.09 -10.94 29.41
C GLU A 721 4.65 -11.25 28.93
N GLU A 722 4.31 -12.52 28.82
CA GLU A 722 2.94 -12.99 28.58
C GLU A 722 1.98 -12.52 29.68
N ASP A 723 2.34 -12.75 30.96
CA ASP A 723 1.56 -12.29 32.10
C ASP A 723 1.37 -10.77 32.10
N ARG A 724 2.44 -10.00 31.80
CA ARG A 724 2.36 -8.52 31.70
C ARG A 724 1.41 -8.07 30.60
N LEU A 725 1.48 -8.71 29.41
CA LEU A 725 0.62 -8.37 28.28
C LEU A 725 -0.84 -8.72 28.57
N LEU A 726 -1.11 -9.81 29.28
CA LEU A 726 -2.45 -10.15 29.74
C LEU A 726 -3.00 -9.12 30.74
N GLU A 727 -2.19 -8.67 31.70
CA GLU A 727 -2.58 -7.59 32.61
C GLU A 727 -2.92 -6.29 31.87
N GLU A 728 -2.16 -5.95 30.79
CA GLU A 728 -2.46 -4.78 29.94
C GLU A 728 -3.80 -4.93 29.20
N VAL A 729 -4.15 -6.13 28.74
CA VAL A 729 -5.44 -6.42 28.12
C VAL A 729 -6.58 -6.28 29.15
N GLU A 730 -6.40 -6.80 30.35
CA GLU A 730 -7.39 -6.66 31.43
C GLU A 730 -7.62 -5.20 31.81
N GLN A 731 -6.57 -4.39 31.89
CA GLN A 731 -6.68 -2.95 32.18
C GLN A 731 -7.41 -2.20 31.06
N LYS A 732 -7.20 -2.57 29.79
CA LYS A 732 -7.93 -1.98 28.66
C LYS A 732 -9.42 -2.32 28.65
N LEU A 733 -9.79 -3.48 29.18
CA LEU A 733 -11.18 -3.93 29.26
C LEU A 733 -11.92 -3.40 30.51
N ALA A 734 -11.20 -2.79 31.46
CA ALA A 734 -11.82 -2.13 32.61
C ALA A 734 -12.64 -0.93 32.12
N THR A 735 -13.96 -0.97 32.31
CA THR A 735 -14.89 0.01 31.73
C THR A 735 -15.72 0.69 32.79
N GLU A 736 -15.91 2.01 32.65
CA GLU A 736 -16.89 2.79 33.39
C GLU A 736 -18.15 2.98 32.52
N ILE A 737 -19.32 2.91 33.15
CA ILE A 737 -20.61 3.08 32.48
C ILE A 737 -21.19 4.40 32.92
N THR A 738 -21.40 5.31 31.97
CA THR A 738 -22.09 6.58 32.22
C THR A 738 -23.36 6.63 31.36
N SER A 739 -24.43 7.20 31.91
CA SER A 739 -25.67 7.39 31.19
C SER A 739 -26.21 8.79 31.45
N SER A 740 -26.61 9.47 30.40
CA SER A 740 -27.23 10.79 30.47
C SER A 740 -28.49 10.85 29.63
N GLN A 741 -29.56 11.42 30.17
CA GLN A 741 -30.74 11.75 29.38
C GLN A 741 -30.46 13.03 28.60
N LEU A 742 -30.72 13.02 27.30
CA LEU A 742 -30.51 14.17 26.44
C LEU A 742 -31.79 15.02 26.35
N PHE A 743 -32.92 14.40 26.04
CA PHE A 743 -34.21 15.05 26.05
C PHE A 743 -35.36 14.05 26.18
N ALA A 744 -36.52 14.56 26.62
CA ALA A 744 -37.77 13.83 26.64
C ALA A 744 -38.90 14.72 26.07
N VAL A 745 -39.71 14.16 25.18
CA VAL A 745 -40.80 14.89 24.51
C VAL A 745 -42.07 14.02 24.42
N SER A 746 -43.22 14.68 24.36
CA SER A 746 -44.44 14.06 23.87
C SER A 746 -44.44 14.05 22.35
N TRP A 747 -45.05 13.06 21.73
CA TRP A 747 -45.16 12.97 20.28
C TRP A 747 -46.59 12.64 19.85
N THR A 748 -46.95 13.11 18.65
CA THR A 748 -48.15 12.68 17.93
C THR A 748 -47.77 12.41 16.50
N LEU A 749 -48.41 11.41 15.87
CA LEU A 749 -48.19 11.12 14.45
C LEU A 749 -49.52 11.29 13.69
N ASN A 750 -49.57 12.30 12.85
CA ASN A 750 -50.72 12.64 12.06
C ASN A 750 -50.65 11.99 10.66
N SER A 751 -51.76 11.54 10.14
CA SER A 751 -51.86 11.08 8.75
C SER A 751 -52.07 12.29 7.82
N PRO A 752 -51.40 12.37 6.67
CA PRO A 752 -51.60 13.47 5.71
C PRO A 752 -53.01 13.44 5.06
N PHE A 753 -53.77 12.40 5.33
CA PHE A 753 -55.13 12.17 4.79
C PHE A 753 -56.25 12.25 5.86
N ALA A 754 -55.99 12.83 7.01
CA ALA A 754 -56.99 13.05 8.05
C ALA A 754 -57.55 14.48 7.98
#